data_47e37c47c9e8a6101ed6db8629bbe79c
#
_entry.id   47e37c47c9e8a6101ed6db8629bbe79c
#
_cell.length_a   1.000
_cell.length_b   1.000
_cell.length_c   1.000
_cell.angle_alpha   90.00
_cell.angle_beta   90.00
_cell.angle_gamma   90.00
#
_symmetry.space_group_name_H-M   'P 1'
#
loop_
_entity.id
_entity.type
_entity.pdbx_description
1 polymer ?
#
loop_
_entity_poly.entity_id
_entity_poly.type
_entity_poly.pdbx_seq_one_letter_code
_entity_poly.pdbx_strand_id
1 'polypeptide(L)'
;MKRLFSAFLVSCLLLTMFPLSVFASSTNGSSIIEVLSRASKTGFYYNFDGDTSFDGSRIVSGTEQDISRLKASTQGTVIVRYRSTASTNQVLFAAGSSTEKDKYGAIMVNNVSGMKMQRIDFPGGMVANLRGTTTGSGWHTFVYSVDASDLTNTQAKSVTSFDGSTTTQFPNFASWFNYNAEVNDIQFLNIGGTSGALANSSNNSNFVGDISFVAFLPEFMSQQEAAAISGAEWPIGNPLVFSKHDLNIQSDDDAVQLNDDVLETLNSADNITILVKYKNTTNGPGSLLSVSDTSKNDAHFHLYQSGNRVGFEFRNSDSPKYSAYCTTFGYEDNIVAFKAESGVGYKLFANGQKGGTTAKTGDDYQWLGDIPNLTTGYIGKMDRLISSSSYPYTGTIDYIYVFTSALSDELLLELTRPTSRNVFYEGDATSSTFFRIPYLLYSSKGTLVAGSDTNYGSTGDSAENIDSALRIKHQALSYTANDGWEDAITPDCLHMSDYADEYGYKQGSASFIDGVIVEDTEHTDRILLLIDAFAWNGGGFQSLNIDAYGQAHGGVARSMPFGDGFCTIAGHKYFLLSDQNVKSGNVNMNTVRSRFNYAADIYGEKNADGRYNVYHLLGTPTEYSSDGTTVDDSNLSLGELSEYSLGENYELYKGGQLLHVTQRSSDTQAASQSVPMKIFYEDSELQVYNTSYIMQVYSDDDGETWHTDKIISGMVKREESRYYLTGPGHGIQIQNGDHAGRLVVPIYYQLTGGNGTLTSGARTEVIYSDDGGNTWAHGDCLPGTVGHESVVVELPNGNLQIFMRNTSGSGGKIKTATSLDGGETWIDVTSGLGDNLAGTNSQLSALSYSGTVVSKKDGQAYPAVLLSMAYNTSRTDGRIYVGLIKENGQYDNGSTKYSIDWEYVYQVTEASALFAYSSLVELGDGRIGMIYEASPTTSWADGLRYMYYEEFTMSELTAN
;
A
#
# COMPACT_ATOMS: atom_id res chain seq x y z
N MET A 1 -8.44 52.48 9.04
CA MET A 1 -7.79 52.22 7.74
C MET A 1 -6.31 51.80 7.82
N LYS A 2 -5.44 52.37 8.67
CA LYS A 2 -4.04 51.90 8.76
C LYS A 2 -3.85 50.47 9.37
N ARG A 3 -4.77 49.99 10.22
CA ARG A 3 -4.68 48.62 10.81
C ARG A 3 -5.21 47.52 9.91
N LEU A 4 -6.12 47.84 8.98
CA LEU A 4 -6.59 46.90 7.98
C LEU A 4 -5.58 46.68 6.82
N PHE A 5 -4.78 47.73 6.52
CA PHE A 5 -3.76 47.62 5.50
C PHE A 5 -2.54 46.79 5.94
N SER A 6 -2.21 46.81 7.24
CA SER A 6 -1.12 45.99 7.79
C SER A 6 -1.51 44.50 7.88
N ALA A 7 -2.77 44.20 8.18
CA ALA A 7 -3.25 42.81 8.20
C ALA A 7 -3.30 42.20 6.79
N PHE A 8 -3.66 43.00 5.77
CA PHE A 8 -3.71 42.54 4.37
C PHE A 8 -2.29 42.33 3.79
N LEU A 9 -1.32 43.21 4.20
CA LEU A 9 0.08 43.03 3.77
C LEU A 9 0.78 41.87 4.46
N VAL A 10 0.43 41.54 5.72
CA VAL A 10 0.96 40.36 6.41
C VAL A 10 0.34 39.08 5.87
N SER A 11 -0.94 39.06 5.51
CA SER A 11 -1.56 37.92 4.81
C SER A 11 -0.97 37.70 3.42
N CYS A 12 -0.70 38.79 2.66
CA CYS A 12 -0.04 38.65 1.36
C CYS A 12 1.44 38.25 1.47
N LEU A 13 2.14 38.65 2.53
CA LEU A 13 3.54 38.24 2.77
C LEU A 13 3.65 36.81 3.32
N LEU A 14 2.63 36.32 4.05
CA LEU A 14 2.59 34.92 4.49
C LEU A 14 2.21 33.98 3.35
N LEU A 15 1.46 34.44 2.34
CA LEU A 15 1.19 33.66 1.12
C LEU A 15 2.36 33.62 0.13
N THR A 16 3.39 34.47 0.31
CA THR A 16 4.59 34.48 -0.55
C THR A 16 5.82 33.86 0.11
N MET A 17 5.70 33.34 1.35
CA MET A 17 6.79 32.65 2.06
C MET A 17 6.59 31.14 2.22
N PHE A 18 5.55 30.57 1.64
CA PHE A 18 5.55 29.14 1.36
C PHE A 18 6.24 28.95 0.01
N PRO A 19 7.38 28.26 -0.02
CA PRO A 19 7.90 27.86 -1.32
C PRO A 19 6.85 26.99 -2.00
N LEU A 20 6.44 27.37 -3.20
CA LEU A 20 5.65 26.56 -4.12
C LEU A 20 6.37 25.25 -4.55
N SER A 21 7.31 24.79 -3.75
CA SER A 21 8.10 23.57 -3.96
C SER A 21 7.65 22.39 -3.05
N VAL A 22 6.55 22.51 -2.32
CA VAL A 22 6.05 21.40 -1.46
C VAL A 22 5.01 20.52 -2.16
N PHE A 23 4.64 20.80 -3.42
CA PHE A 23 3.78 19.92 -4.21
C PHE A 23 4.47 19.31 -5.45
N ALA A 24 5.78 19.28 -5.50
CA ALA A 24 6.50 18.33 -6.33
C ALA A 24 6.81 17.13 -5.46
N SER A 25 5.80 16.30 -5.21
CA SER A 25 6.04 15.01 -4.58
C SER A 25 6.97 14.20 -5.46
N SER A 26 7.96 13.65 -4.87
CA SER A 26 9.06 12.82 -5.36
C SER A 26 8.65 11.52 -6.07
N THR A 27 7.39 11.32 -6.45
CA THR A 27 6.88 10.08 -7.05
C THR A 27 7.11 9.94 -8.54
N ASN A 28 7.68 10.95 -9.21
CA ASN A 28 7.57 11.06 -10.67
C ASN A 28 8.68 10.32 -11.45
N GLY A 29 9.83 10.05 -10.87
CA GLY A 29 10.95 9.44 -11.63
C GLY A 29 10.75 7.93 -11.85
N SER A 30 10.29 7.21 -10.86
CA SER A 30 10.03 5.77 -10.98
C SER A 30 8.83 5.49 -11.88
N SER A 31 7.80 6.32 -11.85
CA SER A 31 6.61 6.12 -12.69
C SER A 31 6.90 6.27 -14.19
N ILE A 32 7.78 7.19 -14.59
CA ILE A 32 8.12 7.32 -16.03
C ILE A 32 8.92 6.12 -16.55
N ILE A 33 9.83 5.57 -15.76
CA ILE A 33 10.60 4.37 -16.13
C ILE A 33 9.68 3.16 -16.28
N GLU A 34 8.74 2.98 -15.37
CA GLU A 34 7.73 1.91 -15.46
C GLU A 34 6.81 2.08 -16.68
N VAL A 35 6.38 3.29 -16.96
CA VAL A 35 5.59 3.60 -18.15
C VAL A 35 6.36 3.27 -19.43
N LEU A 36 7.64 3.61 -19.52
CA LEU A 36 8.47 3.29 -20.67
C LEU A 36 8.74 1.77 -20.79
N SER A 37 8.86 1.06 -19.69
CA SER A 37 8.94 -0.39 -19.68
C SER A 37 7.65 -1.03 -20.21
N ARG A 38 6.47 -0.56 -19.76
CA ARG A 38 5.19 -1.01 -20.33
C ARG A 38 5.07 -0.69 -21.83
N ALA A 39 5.50 0.50 -22.26
CA ALA A 39 5.50 0.87 -23.67
C ALA A 39 6.32 -0.10 -24.51
N SER A 40 7.48 -0.52 -24.03
CA SER A 40 8.32 -1.53 -24.68
C SER A 40 7.59 -2.88 -24.86
N LYS A 41 6.81 -3.31 -23.85
CA LYS A 41 6.09 -4.59 -23.85
C LYS A 41 4.83 -4.58 -24.71
N THR A 42 3.96 -3.62 -24.49
CA THR A 42 2.59 -3.60 -25.03
C THR A 42 2.42 -2.67 -26.23
N GLY A 43 3.24 -1.63 -26.31
CA GLY A 43 3.26 -0.63 -27.38
C GLY A 43 4.57 -0.62 -28.16
N PHE A 44 5.27 0.51 -28.12
CA PHE A 44 6.65 0.64 -28.61
C PHE A 44 7.40 1.74 -27.85
N TYR A 45 8.71 1.58 -27.79
CA TYR A 45 9.62 2.52 -27.17
C TYR A 45 10.89 2.68 -28.01
N TYR A 46 11.13 3.89 -28.50
CA TYR A 46 12.32 4.28 -29.23
C TYR A 46 13.17 5.18 -28.34
N ASN A 47 14.33 4.71 -27.97
CA ASN A 47 15.32 5.46 -27.21
C ASN A 47 16.44 5.92 -28.10
N PHE A 48 16.74 7.21 -28.04
CA PHE A 48 17.78 7.88 -28.83
C PHE A 48 18.93 8.40 -27.93
N ASP A 49 18.91 8.10 -26.63
CA ASP A 49 19.98 8.50 -25.74
C ASP A 49 21.31 7.85 -26.20
N GLY A 50 22.35 8.68 -26.31
CA GLY A 50 23.60 8.33 -26.99
C GLY A 50 23.72 8.93 -28.40
N ASP A 51 22.62 9.10 -29.13
CA ASP A 51 22.58 9.80 -30.43
C ASP A 51 21.23 10.49 -30.61
N THR A 52 21.03 11.56 -29.83
CA THR A 52 19.76 12.32 -29.79
C THR A 52 19.54 13.24 -30.95
N SER A 53 20.59 13.53 -31.77
CA SER A 53 20.59 14.59 -32.76
C SER A 53 19.80 14.24 -34.03
N PHE A 54 18.90 15.13 -34.41
CA PHE A 54 18.12 15.13 -35.63
C PHE A 54 18.42 16.41 -36.41
N ASP A 55 19.02 16.29 -37.59
CA ASP A 55 19.49 17.40 -38.40
C ASP A 55 18.51 17.80 -39.53
N GLY A 56 17.31 17.26 -39.52
CA GLY A 56 16.30 17.42 -40.55
C GLY A 56 16.40 16.39 -41.68
N SER A 57 17.48 15.61 -41.74
CA SER A 57 17.59 14.50 -42.70
C SER A 57 17.31 13.16 -42.07
N ARG A 58 17.55 13.02 -40.76
CA ARG A 58 17.31 11.82 -40.00
C ARG A 58 15.83 11.58 -39.78
N ILE A 59 15.35 10.45 -40.23
CA ILE A 59 14.01 9.92 -39.97
C ILE A 59 14.16 8.46 -39.50
N VAL A 60 13.54 8.11 -38.39
CA VAL A 60 13.50 6.73 -37.90
C VAL A 60 12.12 6.17 -38.19
N SER A 61 12.07 5.11 -38.99
CA SER A 61 10.82 4.42 -39.30
C SER A 61 10.51 3.33 -38.29
N GLY A 62 9.24 3.26 -37.88
CA GLY A 62 8.74 2.18 -37.05
C GLY A 62 8.67 0.86 -37.78
N THR A 63 8.67 -0.23 -37.05
CA THR A 63 8.53 -1.61 -37.56
C THR A 63 7.10 -1.90 -37.99
N GLU A 64 6.90 -2.96 -38.77
CA GLU A 64 5.55 -3.45 -39.13
C GLU A 64 4.74 -3.84 -37.86
N GLN A 65 5.42 -4.33 -36.84
CA GLN A 65 4.79 -4.67 -35.55
C GLN A 65 4.30 -3.41 -34.82
N ASP A 66 5.07 -2.34 -34.79
CA ASP A 66 4.67 -1.07 -34.18
C ASP A 66 3.47 -0.47 -34.89
N ILE A 67 3.47 -0.50 -36.23
CA ILE A 67 2.33 -0.07 -37.03
C ILE A 67 1.10 -0.92 -36.72
N SER A 68 1.26 -2.24 -36.60
CA SER A 68 0.18 -3.16 -36.26
C SER A 68 -0.40 -2.89 -34.86
N ARG A 69 0.45 -2.66 -33.86
CA ARG A 69 0.03 -2.30 -32.50
C ARG A 69 -0.75 -0.99 -32.47
N LEU A 70 -0.26 0.01 -33.18
CA LEU A 70 -0.93 1.30 -33.30
C LEU A 70 -2.31 1.18 -33.98
N LYS A 71 -2.43 0.36 -35.03
CA LYS A 71 -3.70 0.07 -35.72
C LYS A 71 -4.71 -0.62 -34.81
N ALA A 72 -4.25 -1.58 -34.01
CA ALA A 72 -5.11 -2.38 -33.14
C ALA A 72 -5.69 -1.58 -31.97
N SER A 73 -5.08 -0.45 -31.60
CA SER A 73 -5.43 0.28 -30.39
C SER A 73 -6.58 1.25 -30.60
N THR A 74 -7.63 1.15 -29.78
CA THR A 74 -8.77 2.08 -29.70
C THR A 74 -8.55 3.19 -28.66
N GLN A 75 -7.58 3.01 -27.80
CA GLN A 75 -7.09 4.00 -26.84
C GLN A 75 -5.56 3.98 -26.83
N GLY A 76 -4.93 5.06 -26.40
CA GLY A 76 -3.49 5.03 -26.28
C GLY A 76 -2.87 6.38 -25.92
N THR A 77 -1.63 6.30 -25.53
CA THR A 77 -0.82 7.43 -25.07
C THR A 77 0.49 7.48 -25.86
N VAL A 78 0.82 8.64 -26.41
CA VAL A 78 2.14 8.93 -26.99
C VAL A 78 2.88 9.89 -26.07
N ILE A 79 4.11 9.55 -25.75
CA ILE A 79 5.02 10.37 -24.93
C ILE A 79 6.24 10.68 -25.76
N VAL A 80 6.60 11.96 -25.83
CA VAL A 80 7.78 12.43 -26.58
C VAL A 80 8.61 13.35 -25.70
N ARG A 81 9.90 13.02 -25.53
CA ARG A 81 10.86 13.89 -24.88
C ARG A 81 11.83 14.45 -25.89
N TYR A 82 11.91 15.78 -25.99
CA TYR A 82 12.67 16.47 -27.03
C TYR A 82 13.21 17.81 -26.50
N ARG A 83 14.17 18.38 -27.28
CA ARG A 83 14.52 19.81 -27.22
C ARG A 83 14.72 20.35 -28.66
N SER A 84 14.26 21.57 -28.90
CA SER A 84 14.41 22.24 -30.19
C SER A 84 14.37 23.75 -30.02
N THR A 85 15.04 24.46 -30.93
CA THR A 85 15.01 25.91 -31.03
C THR A 85 14.24 26.41 -32.26
N ALA A 86 13.61 25.50 -32.99
CA ALA A 86 12.96 25.82 -34.27
C ALA A 86 11.71 26.69 -34.10
N SER A 87 11.56 27.68 -34.97
CA SER A 87 10.41 28.57 -35.02
C SER A 87 9.33 28.17 -36.06
N THR A 88 9.55 27.08 -36.77
CA THR A 88 8.61 26.49 -37.72
C THR A 88 8.03 25.19 -37.20
N ASN A 89 6.89 24.74 -37.73
CA ASN A 89 6.32 23.46 -37.37
C ASN A 89 7.27 22.33 -37.82
N GLN A 90 7.68 21.52 -36.83
CA GLN A 90 8.53 20.36 -37.06
C GLN A 90 7.87 19.11 -36.52
N VAL A 91 7.99 18.02 -37.24
CA VAL A 91 7.33 16.74 -36.89
C VAL A 91 8.24 15.92 -36.01
N LEU A 92 7.77 15.67 -34.83
CA LEU A 92 8.41 14.74 -33.88
C LEU A 92 8.01 13.30 -34.10
N PHE A 93 6.72 13.07 -34.35
CA PHE A 93 6.15 11.75 -34.55
C PHE A 93 5.01 11.85 -35.58
N ALA A 94 4.95 10.93 -36.51
CA ALA A 94 3.88 10.86 -37.50
C ALA A 94 3.55 9.42 -37.89
N ALA A 95 2.26 9.15 -38.12
CA ALA A 95 1.78 7.90 -38.68
C ALA A 95 0.62 8.15 -39.65
N GLY A 96 0.53 7.38 -40.73
CA GLY A 96 -0.55 7.58 -41.68
C GLY A 96 -0.40 6.78 -42.99
N SER A 97 -1.15 7.20 -44.02
CA SER A 97 -1.10 6.58 -45.32
C SER A 97 0.16 7.01 -46.10
N SER A 98 0.79 6.08 -46.76
CA SER A 98 1.93 6.36 -47.64
C SER A 98 1.52 6.95 -49.00
N THR A 99 0.24 6.83 -49.37
CA THR A 99 -0.28 7.23 -50.67
C THR A 99 -1.23 8.41 -50.65
N GLU A 100 -1.94 8.59 -49.52
CA GLU A 100 -2.97 9.64 -49.36
C GLU A 100 -2.49 10.75 -48.39
N LYS A 101 -2.14 11.92 -48.97
CA LYS A 101 -1.57 13.06 -48.22
C LYS A 101 -2.49 13.62 -47.11
N ASP A 102 -3.79 13.34 -47.17
CA ASP A 102 -4.81 13.89 -46.30
C ASP A 102 -5.27 12.83 -45.24
N LYS A 103 -4.48 11.76 -45.06
CA LYS A 103 -4.75 10.70 -44.07
C LYS A 103 -3.53 10.47 -43.18
N TYR A 104 -3.45 11.22 -42.08
CA TYR A 104 -2.34 11.10 -41.15
C TYR A 104 -2.64 11.67 -39.76
N GLY A 105 -1.88 11.26 -38.76
CA GLY A 105 -1.72 11.91 -37.47
C GLY A 105 -0.27 12.32 -37.25
N ALA A 106 -0.04 13.48 -36.64
CA ALA A 106 1.31 13.94 -36.32
C ALA A 106 1.36 14.78 -35.04
N ILE A 107 2.39 14.55 -34.25
CA ILE A 107 2.79 15.39 -33.11
C ILE A 107 3.92 16.30 -33.61
N MET A 108 3.73 17.60 -33.46
CA MET A 108 4.63 18.61 -34.00
C MET A 108 5.00 19.62 -32.91
N VAL A 109 6.19 20.17 -33.04
CA VAL A 109 6.66 21.27 -32.18
C VAL A 109 6.86 22.55 -33.00
N ASN A 110 6.59 23.68 -32.37
CA ASN A 110 6.92 25.02 -32.86
C ASN A 110 7.19 25.91 -31.63
N ASN A 111 8.41 26.37 -31.48
CA ASN A 111 8.81 27.16 -30.31
C ASN A 111 8.10 28.52 -30.16
N VAL A 112 7.35 28.96 -31.18
CA VAL A 112 6.55 30.18 -31.12
C VAL A 112 5.10 29.89 -30.78
N SER A 113 4.55 28.75 -31.27
CA SER A 113 3.12 28.42 -31.13
C SER A 113 2.85 27.17 -30.26
N GLY A 114 3.89 26.52 -29.77
CA GLY A 114 3.77 25.39 -28.90
C GLY A 114 3.69 24.02 -29.57
N MET A 115 3.36 23.02 -28.75
CA MET A 115 3.11 21.66 -29.23
C MET A 115 1.77 21.59 -29.97
N LYS A 116 1.73 20.77 -30.99
CA LYS A 116 0.55 20.59 -31.82
C LYS A 116 0.37 19.12 -32.14
N MET A 117 -0.80 18.57 -31.79
CA MET A 117 -1.27 17.34 -32.40
C MET A 117 -2.16 17.68 -33.59
N GLN A 118 -1.90 17.12 -34.72
CA GLN A 118 -2.71 17.29 -35.92
C GLN A 118 -3.09 15.95 -36.51
N ARG A 119 -4.37 15.80 -36.82
CA ARG A 119 -4.91 14.67 -37.56
C ARG A 119 -5.70 15.19 -38.74
N ILE A 120 -5.52 14.54 -39.90
CA ILE A 120 -6.30 14.81 -41.12
C ILE A 120 -6.81 13.48 -41.65
N ASP A 121 -8.13 13.37 -41.87
CA ASP A 121 -8.80 12.16 -42.30
C ASP A 121 -9.30 12.26 -43.76
N PHE A 122 -9.45 13.48 -44.28
CA PHE A 122 -9.95 13.72 -45.63
C PHE A 122 -9.45 15.06 -46.18
N PRO A 123 -9.50 15.26 -47.50
CA PRO A 123 -9.02 16.49 -48.11
C PRO A 123 -9.67 17.76 -47.52
N GLY A 124 -8.85 18.65 -46.95
CA GLY A 124 -9.28 19.91 -46.35
C GLY A 124 -9.88 19.77 -44.94
N GLY A 125 -10.03 18.57 -44.39
CA GLY A 125 -10.54 18.31 -43.09
C GLY A 125 -9.44 18.19 -42.01
N MET A 126 -9.26 19.19 -41.19
CA MET A 126 -8.42 19.12 -40.01
C MET A 126 -9.30 18.75 -38.83
N VAL A 127 -9.06 17.57 -38.28
CA VAL A 127 -9.89 17.04 -37.18
C VAL A 127 -9.40 17.51 -35.80
N ALA A 128 -8.08 17.80 -35.66
CA ALA A 128 -7.52 18.27 -34.43
C ALA A 128 -6.36 19.23 -34.58
N ASN A 129 -6.33 20.24 -33.77
CA ASN A 129 -5.23 21.15 -33.64
C ASN A 129 -5.09 21.56 -32.15
N LEU A 130 -4.53 20.65 -31.34
CA LEU A 130 -4.29 20.89 -29.94
C LEU A 130 -2.97 21.63 -29.76
N ARG A 131 -2.97 22.71 -28.99
CA ARG A 131 -1.79 23.52 -28.77
C ARG A 131 -1.46 23.56 -27.29
N GLY A 132 -0.21 23.26 -26.97
CA GLY A 132 0.40 23.52 -25.67
C GLY A 132 1.35 24.71 -25.74
N THR A 133 1.69 25.31 -24.64
CA THR A 133 2.70 26.34 -24.55
C THR A 133 4.09 25.72 -24.54
N THR A 134 4.99 26.18 -25.38
CA THR A 134 6.41 25.87 -25.31
C THR A 134 7.17 27.10 -24.88
N THR A 135 8.17 26.92 -24.06
CA THR A 135 9.07 28.02 -23.70
C THR A 135 10.47 27.47 -23.47
N GLY A 136 11.40 27.94 -24.34
CA GLY A 136 12.81 27.69 -24.09
C GLY A 136 13.47 26.63 -25.00
N SER A 137 14.79 26.49 -24.84
CA SER A 137 15.64 25.57 -25.58
C SER A 137 16.05 24.32 -24.76
N GLY A 138 15.42 24.14 -23.59
CA GLY A 138 15.65 22.99 -22.70
C GLY A 138 14.96 21.72 -23.17
N TRP A 139 15.14 20.66 -22.41
CA TRP A 139 14.39 19.43 -22.58
C TRP A 139 12.94 19.62 -22.18
N HIS A 140 12.02 19.08 -22.95
CA HIS A 140 10.58 19.12 -22.74
C HIS A 140 10.01 17.73 -22.89
N THR A 141 9.00 17.40 -22.10
CA THR A 141 8.22 16.17 -22.22
C THR A 141 6.76 16.50 -22.55
N PHE A 142 6.27 15.92 -23.63
CA PHE A 142 4.88 16.05 -24.07
C PHE A 142 4.18 14.69 -24.00
N VAL A 143 3.01 14.67 -23.41
CA VAL A 143 2.12 13.52 -23.35
C VAL A 143 0.84 13.85 -24.10
N TYR A 144 0.45 12.98 -25.01
CA TYR A 144 -0.84 12.99 -25.68
C TYR A 144 -1.53 11.65 -25.46
N SER A 145 -2.67 11.67 -24.78
CA SER A 145 -3.45 10.48 -24.46
C SER A 145 -4.87 10.61 -24.99
N VAL A 146 -5.44 9.51 -25.48
CA VAL A 146 -6.79 9.50 -26.04
C VAL A 146 -7.49 8.17 -25.76
N ASP A 147 -8.78 8.28 -25.41
CA ASP A 147 -9.71 7.16 -25.35
C ASP A 147 -10.77 7.30 -26.44
N ALA A 148 -10.73 6.41 -27.42
CA ALA A 148 -11.66 6.30 -28.53
C ALA A 148 -12.37 4.92 -28.50
N SER A 149 -12.42 4.25 -27.37
CA SER A 149 -13.02 2.91 -27.23
C SER A 149 -14.53 2.92 -27.47
N ASP A 150 -15.22 4.00 -27.11
CA ASP A 150 -16.64 4.19 -27.38
C ASP A 150 -16.90 5.42 -28.27
N LEU A 151 -17.00 5.18 -29.57
CA LEU A 151 -17.26 6.21 -30.58
C LEU A 151 -18.72 6.66 -30.64
N THR A 152 -19.64 5.95 -30.06
CA THR A 152 -21.07 6.31 -29.97
C THR A 152 -21.31 7.30 -28.85
N ASN A 153 -20.40 7.36 -27.91
CA ASN A 153 -20.42 8.30 -26.79
C ASN A 153 -19.75 9.61 -27.21
N THR A 154 -20.52 10.72 -27.11
CA THR A 154 -19.99 12.07 -27.27
C THR A 154 -18.94 12.45 -26.20
N GLN A 155 -18.54 11.53 -25.36
CA GLN A 155 -17.61 11.64 -24.24
C GLN A 155 -16.18 11.13 -24.56
N ALA A 156 -15.86 10.84 -25.81
CA ALA A 156 -14.50 10.49 -26.17
C ALA A 156 -13.50 11.54 -25.63
N LYS A 157 -12.51 11.09 -24.89
CA LYS A 157 -11.63 11.95 -24.10
C LYS A 157 -10.25 12.03 -24.75
N SER A 158 -9.67 13.21 -24.84
CA SER A 158 -8.24 13.35 -25.07
C SER A 158 -7.61 14.27 -24.03
N VAL A 159 -6.40 13.94 -23.62
CA VAL A 159 -5.60 14.65 -22.64
C VAL A 159 -4.28 15.05 -23.30
N THR A 160 -3.86 16.27 -23.05
CA THR A 160 -2.50 16.72 -23.38
C THR A 160 -1.85 17.24 -22.11
N SER A 161 -0.59 16.91 -21.91
CA SER A 161 0.21 17.47 -20.83
C SER A 161 1.60 17.83 -21.33
N PHE A 162 2.17 18.89 -20.75
CA PHE A 162 3.45 19.44 -21.14
C PHE A 162 4.20 19.90 -19.89
N ASP A 163 5.36 19.33 -19.63
CA ASP A 163 6.25 19.67 -18.50
C ASP A 163 5.50 19.82 -17.15
N GLY A 164 4.66 18.85 -16.83
CA GLY A 164 3.90 18.83 -15.58
C GLY A 164 2.68 19.76 -15.55
N SER A 165 2.50 20.63 -16.54
CA SER A 165 1.30 21.45 -16.62
C SER A 165 0.22 20.73 -17.40
N THR A 166 -0.85 20.35 -16.73
CA THR A 166 -2.04 19.82 -17.40
C THR A 166 -2.71 20.88 -18.18
N THR A 167 -2.74 20.71 -19.50
CA THR A 167 -3.25 21.78 -20.34
C THR A 167 -4.70 21.64 -20.70
N THR A 168 -5.25 20.48 -20.92
CA THR A 168 -6.67 20.43 -21.26
C THR A 168 -7.15 19.01 -21.49
N GLN A 169 -8.27 18.68 -20.89
CA GLN A 169 -9.13 17.59 -21.32
C GLN A 169 -10.06 18.14 -22.41
N PHE A 170 -10.11 17.50 -23.56
CA PHE A 170 -11.05 17.84 -24.61
C PHE A 170 -12.20 16.83 -24.59
N PRO A 171 -13.33 17.14 -23.97
CA PRO A 171 -14.53 16.32 -24.09
C PRO A 171 -15.03 16.40 -25.55
N ASN A 172 -15.57 15.32 -26.04
CA ASN A 172 -16.09 15.17 -27.43
C ASN A 172 -15.03 15.17 -28.51
N PHE A 173 -13.76 14.91 -28.16
CA PHE A 173 -12.68 14.90 -29.12
C PHE A 173 -11.81 13.66 -28.92
N ALA A 174 -12.11 12.59 -29.64
CA ALA A 174 -11.23 11.44 -29.76
C ALA A 174 -10.53 11.53 -31.10
N SER A 175 -9.33 12.04 -31.14
CA SER A 175 -8.47 11.95 -32.28
C SER A 175 -7.35 10.97 -32.02
N TRP A 176 -7.50 9.78 -32.55
CA TRP A 176 -6.50 8.75 -32.51
C TRP A 176 -6.11 8.30 -33.93
N PHE A 177 -4.96 7.70 -34.11
CA PHE A 177 -4.44 7.32 -35.41
C PHE A 177 -5.30 6.24 -36.12
N ASN A 178 -6.07 5.48 -35.35
CA ASN A 178 -6.96 4.43 -35.87
C ASN A 178 -8.45 4.79 -35.75
N TYR A 179 -8.80 6.01 -35.55
CA TYR A 179 -10.15 6.44 -35.19
C TYR A 179 -11.26 6.06 -36.18
N ASN A 180 -10.97 5.89 -37.46
CA ASN A 180 -11.99 5.60 -38.47
C ASN A 180 -11.64 4.33 -39.23
N ALA A 181 -12.58 3.40 -39.37
CA ALA A 181 -12.40 2.18 -40.15
C ALA A 181 -11.99 2.49 -41.62
N GLU A 182 -12.32 3.68 -42.11
CA GLU A 182 -11.87 4.16 -43.46
C GLU A 182 -10.43 4.66 -43.46
N VAL A 183 -9.86 5.00 -42.27
CA VAL A 183 -8.44 5.45 -42.10
C VAL A 183 -7.55 4.30 -41.63
N ASN A 184 -8.04 3.08 -41.61
CA ASN A 184 -7.31 1.87 -41.19
C ASN A 184 -6.09 1.54 -42.08
N ASP A 185 -5.64 2.50 -42.87
CA ASP A 185 -4.52 2.39 -43.78
C ASP A 185 -3.28 3.13 -43.26
N ILE A 186 -2.96 2.92 -41.98
CA ILE A 186 -1.66 3.33 -41.46
C ILE A 186 -0.61 2.42 -42.06
N GLN A 187 0.21 3.01 -42.95
CA GLN A 187 1.25 2.31 -43.69
C GLN A 187 2.65 2.72 -43.26
N PHE A 188 2.76 3.86 -42.57
CA PHE A 188 4.03 4.30 -42.02
C PHE A 188 3.88 4.81 -40.58
N LEU A 189 4.96 4.71 -39.86
CA LEU A 189 5.20 5.34 -38.56
C LEU A 189 6.62 5.89 -38.58
N ASN A 190 6.78 7.19 -38.33
CA ASN A 190 8.08 7.88 -38.44
C ASN A 190 8.30 8.77 -37.21
N ILE A 191 9.55 8.84 -36.78
CA ILE A 191 10.05 9.74 -35.74
C ILE A 191 11.05 10.69 -36.37
N GLY A 192 10.94 11.97 -36.03
CA GLY A 192 11.81 13.03 -36.56
C GLY A 192 11.45 13.52 -37.93
N GLY A 193 10.35 13.10 -38.52
CA GLY A 193 9.94 13.57 -39.83
C GLY A 193 8.74 12.86 -40.42
N THR A 194 8.49 13.17 -41.70
CA THR A 194 7.38 12.61 -42.46
C THR A 194 7.89 11.86 -43.68
N SER A 195 7.15 10.87 -44.14
CA SER A 195 7.43 10.17 -45.40
C SER A 195 6.18 10.12 -46.29
N GLY A 196 6.37 9.66 -47.56
CA GLY A 196 5.29 9.48 -48.51
C GLY A 196 4.61 10.80 -48.89
N ALA A 197 3.29 10.80 -48.95
CA ALA A 197 2.50 11.92 -49.38
C ALA A 197 2.57 13.15 -48.45
N LEU A 198 2.92 12.97 -47.20
CA LEU A 198 3.11 14.06 -46.22
C LEU A 198 4.36 14.91 -46.46
N ALA A 199 5.40 14.34 -47.03
CA ALA A 199 6.64 15.05 -47.31
C ALA A 199 6.45 16.27 -48.24
N ASN A 200 5.33 16.33 -48.95
CA ASN A 200 4.99 17.40 -49.90
C ASN A 200 4.09 18.50 -49.29
N SER A 201 3.79 18.45 -48.02
CA SER A 201 2.98 19.52 -47.38
C SER A 201 3.89 20.68 -46.98
N SER A 202 3.61 21.87 -47.57
CA SER A 202 4.44 23.07 -47.44
C SER A 202 4.58 23.67 -46.03
N ASN A 203 3.93 23.09 -45.05
CA ASN A 203 3.85 23.62 -43.67
C ASN A 203 4.50 22.76 -42.61
N ASN A 204 5.03 21.58 -42.95
CA ASN A 204 5.58 20.62 -41.99
C ASN A 204 7.01 20.25 -42.44
N SER A 205 7.98 20.55 -41.62
CA SER A 205 9.38 20.17 -41.84
C SER A 205 9.79 19.02 -40.96
N ASN A 206 10.81 18.30 -41.39
CA ASN A 206 11.46 17.31 -40.51
C ASN A 206 12.05 18.01 -39.29
N PHE A 207 12.18 17.25 -38.23
CA PHE A 207 12.63 17.75 -36.94
C PHE A 207 14.14 18.10 -36.97
N VAL A 208 14.47 19.24 -36.39
CA VAL A 208 15.83 19.69 -36.12
C VAL A 208 15.94 19.98 -34.62
N GLY A 209 16.80 19.27 -33.97
CA GLY A 209 16.98 19.31 -32.50
C GLY A 209 17.38 17.97 -31.95
N ASP A 210 17.01 17.70 -30.73
CA ASP A 210 17.31 16.43 -30.10
C ASP A 210 16.00 15.75 -29.64
N ILE A 211 15.90 14.45 -29.85
CA ILE A 211 14.85 13.59 -29.28
C ILE A 211 15.54 12.59 -28.37
N SER A 212 15.11 12.55 -27.11
CA SER A 212 15.59 11.56 -26.16
C SER A 212 14.84 10.24 -26.34
N PHE A 213 13.52 10.30 -26.41
CA PHE A 213 12.70 9.12 -26.69
C PHE A 213 11.33 9.46 -27.27
N VAL A 214 10.73 8.44 -27.88
CA VAL A 214 9.31 8.39 -28.24
C VAL A 214 8.75 7.06 -27.75
N ALA A 215 7.66 7.12 -26.98
CA ALA A 215 6.96 5.94 -26.46
C ALA A 215 5.48 5.96 -26.85
N PHE A 216 4.91 4.80 -27.05
CA PHE A 216 3.49 4.58 -27.27
C PHE A 216 3.01 3.45 -26.36
N LEU A 217 1.91 3.69 -25.66
CA LEU A 217 1.18 2.68 -24.88
C LEU A 217 -0.23 2.54 -25.42
N PRO A 218 -0.80 1.34 -25.58
CA PRO A 218 -2.19 1.13 -25.96
C PRO A 218 -3.15 1.35 -24.79
N GLU A 219 -2.89 2.34 -23.96
CA GLU A 219 -3.60 2.67 -22.72
C GLU A 219 -3.95 4.17 -22.71
N PHE A 220 -5.11 4.52 -22.13
CA PHE A 220 -5.46 5.91 -21.86
C PHE A 220 -4.85 6.32 -20.51
N MET A 221 -4.21 7.47 -20.48
CA MET A 221 -3.74 8.12 -19.26
C MET A 221 -4.70 9.23 -18.84
N SER A 222 -5.04 9.29 -17.60
CA SER A 222 -5.78 10.38 -16.99
C SER A 222 -5.02 11.71 -17.08
N GLN A 223 -5.70 12.79 -16.79
CA GLN A 223 -5.10 14.13 -16.78
C GLN A 223 -3.96 14.23 -15.74
N GLN A 224 -4.15 13.60 -14.57
CA GLN A 224 -3.18 13.62 -13.49
C GLN A 224 -1.95 12.75 -13.81
N GLU A 225 -2.12 11.55 -14.32
CA GLU A 225 -1.02 10.69 -14.78
C GLU A 225 -0.21 11.36 -15.89
N ALA A 226 -0.87 11.94 -16.90
CA ALA A 226 -0.20 12.66 -17.96
C ALA A 226 0.61 13.84 -17.44
N ALA A 227 0.11 14.56 -16.41
CA ALA A 227 0.86 15.62 -15.76
C ALA A 227 2.06 15.09 -14.97
N ALA A 228 1.86 14.03 -14.21
CA ALA A 228 2.94 13.39 -13.47
C ALA A 228 4.07 12.94 -14.41
N ILE A 229 3.71 12.24 -15.49
CA ILE A 229 4.70 11.75 -16.47
C ILE A 229 5.40 12.90 -17.21
N SER A 230 4.67 13.92 -17.66
CA SER A 230 5.29 15.04 -18.39
C SER A 230 6.13 15.95 -17.48
N GLY A 231 5.80 16.04 -16.22
CA GLY A 231 6.52 16.82 -15.21
C GLY A 231 7.65 16.07 -14.51
N ALA A 232 7.77 14.75 -14.75
CA ALA A 232 8.79 13.93 -14.13
C ALA A 232 10.20 14.47 -14.40
N GLU A 233 11.00 14.63 -13.36
CA GLU A 233 12.43 14.84 -13.50
C GLU A 233 13.02 13.59 -14.13
N TRP A 234 13.30 13.69 -15.40
CA TRP A 234 13.99 12.61 -16.10
C TRP A 234 15.40 12.49 -15.54
N PRO A 235 15.86 11.29 -15.10
CA PRO A 235 17.22 11.12 -14.60
C PRO A 235 18.31 11.51 -15.63
N ILE A 236 17.93 11.91 -16.80
CA ILE A 236 18.72 12.14 -18.01
C ILE A 236 19.20 13.60 -18.16
N GLY A 237 19.40 14.35 -17.11
CA GLY A 237 20.46 15.37 -17.15
C GLY A 237 21.84 14.72 -17.08
N ASN A 238 21.86 13.40 -16.94
CA ASN A 238 23.00 12.55 -16.75
C ASN A 238 23.20 11.70 -17.98
N PRO A 239 24.40 11.58 -18.54
CA PRO A 239 24.63 10.83 -19.75
C PRO A 239 24.27 9.35 -19.54
N LEU A 240 23.21 8.91 -20.20
CA LEU A 240 22.83 7.51 -20.29
C LEU A 240 23.81 6.82 -21.25
N VAL A 241 24.45 5.75 -20.79
CA VAL A 241 25.35 4.97 -21.63
C VAL A 241 24.55 4.03 -22.54
N PHE A 242 23.62 3.28 -21.93
CA PHE A 242 22.70 2.42 -22.64
C PHE A 242 21.49 2.06 -21.80
N SER A 243 20.45 1.61 -22.47
CA SER A 243 19.33 0.91 -21.85
C SER A 243 18.95 -0.32 -22.66
N LYS A 244 18.39 -1.32 -21.99
CA LYS A 244 17.77 -2.49 -22.61
C LYS A 244 16.49 -2.82 -21.89
N HIS A 245 15.53 -3.37 -22.61
CA HIS A 245 14.20 -3.71 -22.13
C HIS A 245 13.81 -5.11 -22.58
N ASP A 246 12.90 -5.73 -21.86
CA ASP A 246 12.21 -6.99 -22.19
C ASP A 246 13.14 -8.17 -22.51
N LEU A 247 14.19 -8.31 -21.74
CA LEU A 247 15.12 -9.42 -21.91
C LEU A 247 14.56 -10.66 -21.19
N ASN A 248 14.42 -11.75 -21.92
CA ASN A 248 14.10 -13.07 -21.37
C ASN A 248 15.33 -13.96 -21.54
N ILE A 249 16.03 -14.21 -20.46
CA ILE A 249 17.31 -14.93 -20.44
C ILE A 249 17.08 -16.29 -19.79
N GLN A 250 17.22 -17.35 -20.57
CA GLN A 250 17.04 -18.73 -20.11
C GLN A 250 18.35 -19.54 -20.15
N SER A 251 19.36 -19.02 -20.87
CA SER A 251 20.67 -19.64 -21.04
C SER A 251 21.77 -18.60 -21.33
N ASP A 252 23.02 -19.04 -21.33
CA ASP A 252 24.18 -18.21 -21.72
C ASP A 252 24.07 -17.64 -23.16
N ASP A 253 23.34 -18.32 -24.03
CA ASP A 253 23.16 -17.93 -25.43
C ASP A 253 22.19 -16.74 -25.56
N ASP A 254 21.33 -16.52 -24.57
CA ASP A 254 20.39 -15.39 -24.53
C ASP A 254 21.04 -14.11 -23.93
N ALA A 255 22.25 -14.24 -23.38
CA ALA A 255 22.95 -13.11 -22.79
C ALA A 255 23.31 -12.05 -23.84
N VAL A 256 23.12 -10.78 -23.49
CA VAL A 256 23.38 -9.66 -24.39
C VAL A 256 24.80 -9.16 -24.21
N GLN A 257 25.60 -9.23 -25.27
CA GLN A 257 26.98 -8.70 -25.27
C GLN A 257 26.94 -7.17 -25.45
N LEU A 258 27.75 -6.46 -24.66
CA LEU A 258 27.98 -5.04 -24.79
C LEU A 258 28.94 -4.76 -25.94
N ASN A 259 28.70 -3.69 -26.68
CA ASN A 259 29.57 -3.28 -27.77
C ASN A 259 30.83 -2.52 -27.25
N ASP A 260 31.81 -2.34 -28.10
CA ASP A 260 33.08 -1.68 -27.79
C ASP A 260 32.91 -0.23 -27.34
N ASP A 261 31.99 0.52 -27.92
CA ASP A 261 31.70 1.94 -27.58
C ASP A 261 31.17 2.06 -26.14
N VAL A 262 30.30 1.13 -25.74
CA VAL A 262 29.80 1.04 -24.36
C VAL A 262 30.95 0.70 -23.39
N LEU A 263 31.79 -0.27 -23.74
CA LEU A 263 32.92 -0.64 -22.90
C LEU A 263 33.93 0.51 -22.75
N GLU A 264 34.21 1.25 -23.79
CA GLU A 264 35.08 2.44 -23.76
C GLU A 264 34.47 3.54 -22.87
N THR A 265 33.18 3.79 -23.00
CA THR A 265 32.46 4.76 -22.17
C THR A 265 32.50 4.36 -20.70
N LEU A 266 32.24 3.09 -20.38
CA LEU A 266 32.30 2.58 -19.02
C LEU A 266 33.72 2.64 -18.44
N ASN A 267 34.74 2.35 -19.26
CA ASN A 267 36.15 2.40 -18.85
C ASN A 267 36.62 3.83 -18.54
N SER A 268 36.01 4.84 -19.18
CA SER A 268 36.37 6.25 -18.99
C SER A 268 35.58 6.96 -17.90
N ALA A 269 34.56 6.33 -17.34
CA ALA A 269 33.64 6.96 -16.38
C ALA A 269 34.18 6.87 -14.95
N ASP A 270 34.31 8.03 -14.28
CA ASP A 270 34.64 8.11 -12.84
C ASP A 270 33.48 7.74 -11.92
N ASN A 271 32.27 7.96 -12.41
CA ASN A 271 31.02 7.70 -11.69
C ASN A 271 30.10 6.85 -12.54
N ILE A 272 29.31 6.04 -11.88
CA ILE A 272 28.32 5.20 -12.58
C ILE A 272 27.09 4.97 -11.69
N THR A 273 25.94 4.88 -12.32
CA THR A 273 24.74 4.30 -11.75
C THR A 273 24.19 3.24 -12.69
N ILE A 274 23.87 2.08 -12.14
CA ILE A 274 23.18 0.98 -12.83
C ILE A 274 21.86 0.79 -12.13
N LEU A 275 20.75 0.90 -12.88
CA LEU A 275 19.40 0.64 -12.40
C LEU A 275 18.83 -0.54 -13.19
N VAL A 276 18.35 -1.57 -12.50
CA VAL A 276 17.81 -2.78 -13.15
C VAL A 276 16.56 -3.27 -12.43
N LYS A 277 15.52 -3.61 -13.21
CA LYS A 277 14.35 -4.35 -12.76
C LYS A 277 14.39 -5.74 -13.37
N TYR A 278 14.31 -6.75 -12.49
CA TYR A 278 14.48 -8.14 -12.89
C TYR A 278 13.62 -9.07 -12.02
N LYS A 279 13.33 -10.24 -12.59
CA LYS A 279 12.72 -11.37 -11.88
C LYS A 279 13.49 -12.65 -12.22
N ASN A 280 14.10 -13.28 -11.22
CA ASN A 280 14.86 -14.50 -11.40
C ASN A 280 14.00 -15.76 -11.26
N THR A 281 14.32 -16.80 -12.00
CA THR A 281 13.62 -18.11 -11.93
C THR A 281 14.45 -19.18 -11.23
N THR A 282 15.68 -18.88 -10.83
CA THR A 282 16.58 -19.82 -10.14
C THR A 282 17.23 -19.17 -8.93
N ASN A 283 17.60 -19.97 -7.92
CA ASN A 283 18.30 -19.52 -6.71
C ASN A 283 19.83 -19.40 -6.87
N GLY A 284 20.38 -19.86 -7.97
CA GLY A 284 21.82 -19.78 -8.22
C GLY A 284 22.29 -18.34 -8.44
N PRO A 285 23.58 -18.06 -8.23
CA PRO A 285 24.14 -16.76 -8.55
C PRO A 285 24.11 -16.53 -10.06
N GLY A 286 23.43 -15.46 -10.48
CA GLY A 286 23.29 -15.06 -11.88
C GLY A 286 23.72 -13.61 -12.09
N SER A 287 24.47 -13.33 -13.14
CA SER A 287 24.98 -12.02 -13.46
C SER A 287 23.92 -11.16 -14.13
N LEU A 288 23.55 -10.03 -13.54
CA LEU A 288 22.68 -9.03 -14.15
C LEU A 288 23.47 -8.16 -15.15
N LEU A 289 24.66 -7.72 -14.74
CA LEU A 289 25.60 -6.99 -15.59
C LEU A 289 27.04 -7.33 -15.19
N SER A 290 27.89 -7.57 -16.14
CA SER A 290 29.33 -7.75 -15.93
C SER A 290 30.16 -7.05 -16.99
N VAL A 291 31.34 -6.61 -16.60
CA VAL A 291 32.40 -6.17 -17.50
C VAL A 291 33.76 -6.67 -16.97
N SER A 292 34.69 -7.03 -17.89
CA SER A 292 35.96 -7.60 -17.48
C SER A 292 37.09 -7.38 -18.50
N ASP A 293 38.34 -7.46 -18.01
CA ASP A 293 39.55 -7.68 -18.83
C ASP A 293 39.84 -9.17 -18.85
N THR A 294 39.45 -9.86 -19.90
CA THR A 294 39.67 -11.32 -20.03
C THR A 294 41.15 -11.72 -20.24
N SER A 295 42.02 -10.76 -20.39
CA SER A 295 43.45 -11.00 -20.44
C SER A 295 44.14 -11.08 -19.06
N LYS A 296 43.41 -10.66 -18.00
CA LYS A 296 43.92 -10.57 -16.62
C LYS A 296 43.07 -11.33 -15.63
N ASN A 297 43.74 -11.84 -14.62
CA ASN A 297 43.08 -12.45 -13.49
C ASN A 297 42.42 -11.34 -12.61
N ASP A 298 41.22 -11.62 -12.09
CA ASP A 298 40.54 -10.75 -11.13
C ASP A 298 40.41 -9.27 -11.55
N ALA A 299 40.22 -9.00 -12.85
CA ALA A 299 39.96 -7.67 -13.38
C ALA A 299 38.55 -7.58 -13.93
N HIS A 300 37.58 -7.25 -13.05
CA HIS A 300 36.16 -7.25 -13.43
C HIS A 300 35.27 -6.48 -12.46
N PHE A 301 34.13 -6.12 -12.96
CA PHE A 301 32.93 -5.74 -12.19
C PHE A 301 31.79 -6.71 -12.49
N HIS A 302 31.04 -7.05 -11.47
CA HIS A 302 29.93 -7.98 -11.52
C HIS A 302 28.81 -7.54 -10.60
N LEU A 303 27.66 -7.13 -11.16
CA LEU A 303 26.40 -6.97 -10.45
C LEU A 303 25.61 -8.26 -10.61
N TYR A 304 25.26 -8.92 -9.51
CA TYR A 304 24.65 -10.25 -9.55
C TYR A 304 23.54 -10.44 -8.54
N GLN A 305 22.61 -11.31 -8.85
CA GLN A 305 21.61 -11.83 -7.92
C GLN A 305 22.06 -13.23 -7.41
N SER A 306 21.62 -13.60 -6.21
CA SER A 306 21.83 -14.94 -5.63
C SER A 306 20.79 -15.21 -4.56
N GLY A 307 19.79 -16.04 -4.86
CA GLY A 307 18.66 -16.28 -3.99
C GLY A 307 17.87 -15.00 -3.72
N ASN A 308 17.75 -14.64 -2.46
CA ASN A 308 17.09 -13.41 -2.00
C ASN A 308 18.08 -12.24 -1.79
N ARG A 309 19.14 -12.18 -2.56
CA ARG A 309 20.15 -11.11 -2.46
C ARG A 309 20.59 -10.64 -3.82
N VAL A 310 20.85 -9.34 -3.90
CA VAL A 310 21.64 -8.73 -4.96
C VAL A 310 22.98 -8.29 -4.39
N GLY A 311 24.04 -8.47 -5.12
CA GLY A 311 25.38 -8.08 -4.71
C GLY A 311 26.22 -7.54 -5.86
N PHE A 312 27.28 -6.83 -5.53
CA PHE A 312 28.31 -6.51 -6.50
C PHE A 312 29.67 -7.04 -6.05
N GLU A 313 30.52 -7.26 -7.02
CA GLU A 313 31.94 -7.53 -6.84
C GLU A 313 32.72 -6.69 -7.84
N PHE A 314 33.72 -5.94 -7.34
CA PHE A 314 34.68 -5.24 -8.15
C PHE A 314 36.07 -5.71 -7.76
N ARG A 315 36.88 -6.02 -8.77
CA ARG A 315 38.31 -6.39 -8.61
C ARG A 315 39.14 -5.73 -9.70
N ASN A 316 40.34 -5.32 -9.32
CA ASN A 316 41.34 -4.83 -10.22
C ASN A 316 42.65 -5.56 -9.92
N SER A 317 42.92 -6.66 -10.57
CA SER A 317 44.07 -7.56 -10.55
C SER A 317 44.96 -7.62 -9.26
N ASP A 318 45.39 -6.45 -8.79
CA ASP A 318 46.36 -6.33 -7.66
C ASP A 318 45.70 -5.67 -6.42
N SER A 319 44.41 -5.34 -6.49
CA SER A 319 43.67 -4.65 -5.42
C SER A 319 42.76 -5.61 -4.62
N PRO A 320 42.43 -5.24 -3.38
CA PRO A 320 41.45 -6.00 -2.62
C PRO A 320 40.08 -6.04 -3.33
N LYS A 321 39.35 -7.10 -3.08
CA LYS A 321 37.98 -7.25 -3.52
C LYS A 321 37.09 -6.22 -2.82
N TYR A 322 36.31 -5.47 -3.59
CA TYR A 322 35.22 -4.64 -3.08
C TYR A 322 33.90 -5.34 -3.35
N SER A 323 33.09 -5.52 -2.34
CA SER A 323 31.78 -6.16 -2.46
C SER A 323 30.84 -5.74 -1.35
N ALA A 324 29.57 -5.66 -1.68
CA ALA A 324 28.48 -5.55 -0.72
C ALA A 324 27.25 -6.26 -1.29
N TYR A 325 26.21 -6.42 -0.48
CA TYR A 325 24.95 -7.02 -0.90
C TYR A 325 23.78 -6.36 -0.18
N CYS A 326 22.59 -6.53 -0.78
CA CYS A 326 21.32 -6.08 -0.28
C CYS A 326 20.31 -7.23 -0.37
N THR A 327 19.33 -7.28 0.50
CA THR A 327 18.25 -8.25 0.45
C THR A 327 17.26 -7.89 -0.66
N THR A 328 16.70 -8.88 -1.32
CA THR A 328 15.68 -8.75 -2.40
C THR A 328 14.52 -9.72 -2.16
N PHE A 329 13.46 -9.61 -2.96
CA PHE A 329 12.24 -10.41 -2.80
C PHE A 329 12.33 -11.86 -3.34
N GLY A 330 13.53 -12.37 -3.60
CA GLY A 330 13.67 -13.74 -4.13
C GLY A 330 13.20 -13.83 -5.59
N TYR A 331 12.12 -14.55 -5.85
CA TYR A 331 11.61 -14.80 -7.21
C TYR A 331 10.62 -13.73 -7.72
N GLU A 332 10.29 -12.72 -6.93
CA GLU A 332 9.44 -11.62 -7.35
C GLU A 332 10.21 -10.56 -8.15
N ASP A 333 9.48 -9.59 -8.68
CA ASP A 333 10.09 -8.44 -9.35
C ASP A 333 10.95 -7.65 -8.37
N ASN A 334 12.19 -7.43 -8.74
CA ASN A 334 13.14 -6.65 -7.96
C ASN A 334 13.63 -5.45 -8.75
N ILE A 335 13.65 -4.29 -8.11
CA ILE A 335 14.25 -3.08 -8.65
C ILE A 335 15.49 -2.77 -7.82
N VAL A 336 16.64 -2.76 -8.45
CA VAL A 336 17.91 -2.53 -7.76
C VAL A 336 18.72 -1.45 -8.46
N ALA A 337 19.48 -0.70 -7.68
CA ALA A 337 20.46 0.24 -8.21
C ALA A 337 21.82 0.00 -7.56
N PHE A 338 22.85 0.06 -8.37
CA PHE A 338 24.23 0.13 -7.94
C PHE A 338 24.79 1.51 -8.30
N LYS A 339 25.51 2.11 -7.37
CA LYS A 339 26.19 3.39 -7.58
C LYS A 339 27.66 3.29 -7.21
N ALA A 340 28.56 3.70 -8.10
CA ALA A 340 29.96 4.01 -7.82
C ALA A 340 30.14 5.54 -7.95
N GLU A 341 30.65 6.17 -6.90
CA GLU A 341 30.81 7.62 -6.81
C GLU A 341 32.24 7.97 -6.34
N SER A 342 32.96 8.70 -7.19
CA SER A 342 34.34 9.11 -6.94
C SER A 342 34.44 9.92 -5.64
N GLY A 343 35.34 9.53 -4.77
CA GLY A 343 35.56 10.14 -3.47
C GLY A 343 34.55 9.72 -2.38
N VAL A 344 33.56 8.90 -2.69
CA VAL A 344 32.53 8.41 -1.77
C VAL A 344 32.56 6.89 -1.63
N GLY A 345 32.64 6.16 -2.75
CA GLY A 345 32.67 4.70 -2.79
C GLY A 345 31.49 4.08 -3.52
N TYR A 346 31.06 2.91 -3.04
CA TYR A 346 30.05 2.09 -3.70
C TYR A 346 28.83 1.91 -2.81
N LYS A 347 27.65 1.97 -3.40
CA LYS A 347 26.37 1.78 -2.70
C LYS A 347 25.43 0.89 -3.52
N LEU A 348 24.64 0.09 -2.81
CA LEU A 348 23.54 -0.69 -3.37
C LEU A 348 22.22 -0.19 -2.80
N PHE A 349 21.20 -0.22 -3.64
CA PHE A 349 19.80 0.02 -3.28
C PHE A 349 18.97 -1.11 -3.86
N ALA A 350 17.99 -1.57 -3.14
CA ALA A 350 17.07 -2.60 -3.61
C ALA A 350 15.68 -2.37 -3.02
N ASN A 351 14.68 -2.33 -3.88
CA ASN A 351 13.27 -2.28 -3.48
C ASN A 351 12.96 -1.18 -2.47
N GLY A 352 13.47 0.04 -2.73
CA GLY A 352 13.28 1.20 -1.89
C GLY A 352 14.18 1.28 -0.65
N GLN A 353 15.12 0.34 -0.50
CA GLN A 353 16.03 0.29 0.66
C GLN A 353 17.48 0.57 0.28
N LYS A 354 18.19 1.22 1.19
CA LYS A 354 19.62 1.37 1.10
C LYS A 354 20.31 0.12 1.66
N GLY A 355 21.00 -0.60 0.80
CA GLY A 355 21.73 -1.81 1.16
C GLY A 355 23.17 -1.56 1.57
N GLY A 356 23.99 -2.57 1.34
CA GLY A 356 25.40 -2.54 1.67
C GLY A 356 26.16 -1.38 1.04
N THR A 357 27.01 -0.75 1.81
CA THR A 357 27.89 0.33 1.37
C THR A 357 29.36 -0.05 1.62
N THR A 358 30.22 0.38 0.72
CA THR A 358 31.68 0.30 0.94
C THR A 358 32.27 1.68 0.66
N ALA A 359 32.54 2.42 1.73
CA ALA A 359 33.15 3.74 1.60
C ALA A 359 34.59 3.65 1.12
N LYS A 360 34.92 4.42 0.10
CA LYS A 360 36.27 4.54 -0.46
C LYS A 360 36.49 5.99 -0.88
N THR A 361 37.56 6.58 -0.38
CA THR A 361 37.88 7.99 -0.63
C THR A 361 39.31 8.14 -1.08
N GLY A 362 39.60 9.19 -1.85
CA GLY A 362 40.94 9.47 -2.32
C GLY A 362 41.54 8.32 -3.15
N ASP A 363 42.82 8.03 -2.90
CA ASP A 363 43.58 7.00 -3.65
C ASP A 363 43.04 5.56 -3.42
N ASP A 364 42.20 5.37 -2.42
CA ASP A 364 41.55 4.06 -2.16
C ASP A 364 40.33 3.80 -3.06
N TYR A 365 39.79 4.82 -3.71
CA TYR A 365 38.72 4.63 -4.67
C TYR A 365 39.27 4.14 -5.99
N GLN A 366 38.82 3.00 -6.45
CA GLN A 366 39.13 2.40 -7.73
C GLN A 366 37.87 2.00 -8.44
N TRP A 367 37.81 2.24 -9.74
CA TRP A 367 36.64 1.92 -10.54
C TRP A 367 37.05 1.33 -11.91
N LEU A 368 36.12 1.26 -12.84
CA LEU A 368 36.35 0.62 -14.15
C LEU A 368 37.51 1.22 -14.95
N GLY A 369 37.77 2.53 -14.82
CA GLY A 369 38.93 3.19 -15.40
C GLY A 369 40.29 2.68 -14.90
N ASP A 370 40.34 2.05 -13.75
CA ASP A 370 41.54 1.44 -13.21
C ASP A 370 41.81 0.01 -13.76
N ILE A 371 40.79 -0.58 -14.41
CA ILE A 371 40.98 -1.81 -15.19
C ILE A 371 41.59 -1.41 -16.53
N PRO A 372 42.84 -1.83 -16.85
CA PRO A 372 43.56 -1.27 -17.98
C PRO A 372 42.92 -1.43 -19.33
N ASN A 373 42.10 -2.46 -19.50
CA ASN A 373 41.41 -2.70 -20.76
C ASN A 373 40.18 -3.58 -20.59
N LEU A 374 38.99 -2.99 -20.63
CA LEU A 374 37.76 -3.77 -20.68
C LEU A 374 37.62 -4.44 -22.05
N THR A 375 37.74 -5.75 -22.08
CA THR A 375 37.69 -6.54 -23.31
C THR A 375 36.34 -7.16 -23.60
N THR A 376 35.46 -7.26 -22.58
CA THR A 376 34.13 -7.85 -22.74
C THR A 376 33.19 -7.37 -21.68
N GLY A 377 31.89 -7.44 -21.98
CA GLY A 377 30.80 -7.17 -21.05
C GLY A 377 29.51 -7.84 -21.49
N TYR A 378 28.67 -8.23 -20.50
CA TYR A 378 27.42 -8.91 -20.76
C TYR A 378 26.32 -8.49 -19.79
N ILE A 379 25.10 -8.52 -20.28
CA ILE A 379 23.89 -8.63 -19.47
C ILE A 379 23.50 -10.10 -19.49
N GLY A 380 23.29 -10.71 -18.33
CA GLY A 380 22.84 -12.09 -18.20
C GLY A 380 23.91 -13.14 -18.02
N LYS A 381 25.17 -12.80 -18.16
CA LYS A 381 26.31 -13.69 -17.81
C LYS A 381 27.56 -12.91 -17.50
N MET A 382 28.61 -13.61 -17.11
CA MET A 382 29.93 -13.08 -16.89
C MET A 382 30.98 -13.88 -17.66
N ASP A 383 31.89 -13.19 -18.32
CA ASP A 383 33.09 -13.78 -18.93
C ASP A 383 34.35 -13.26 -18.25
N ARG A 384 35.25 -14.17 -17.81
CA ARG A 384 36.48 -13.84 -17.11
C ARG A 384 37.52 -14.91 -17.27
N LEU A 385 38.80 -14.56 -17.15
CA LEU A 385 39.91 -15.45 -17.42
C LEU A 385 40.00 -16.68 -16.49
N ILE A 386 39.71 -16.53 -15.19
CA ILE A 386 40.05 -17.54 -14.16
C ILE A 386 38.99 -18.64 -14.01
N SER A 387 37.77 -18.45 -14.41
CA SER A 387 36.70 -19.37 -14.09
C SER A 387 35.97 -19.84 -15.31
N SER A 388 35.72 -21.14 -15.38
CA SER A 388 34.76 -21.71 -16.36
C SER A 388 33.30 -21.43 -15.99
N SER A 389 33.05 -20.79 -14.86
CA SER A 389 31.69 -20.40 -14.46
C SER A 389 31.33 -19.05 -15.04
N SER A 390 30.31 -19.03 -15.89
CA SER A 390 29.78 -17.85 -16.54
C SER A 390 28.74 -17.13 -15.69
N TYR A 391 28.37 -17.65 -14.51
CA TYR A 391 27.28 -17.10 -13.67
C TYR A 391 26.05 -16.79 -14.48
N PRO A 392 25.46 -17.78 -15.17
CA PRO A 392 24.31 -17.54 -16.03
C PRO A 392 23.15 -17.00 -15.21
N TYR A 393 22.58 -15.90 -15.63
CA TYR A 393 21.31 -15.43 -15.10
C TYR A 393 20.19 -16.20 -15.79
N THR A 394 19.13 -16.51 -15.05
CA THR A 394 17.93 -17.12 -15.62
C THR A 394 16.71 -16.38 -15.06
N GLY A 395 15.94 -15.78 -15.96
CA GLY A 395 14.80 -14.96 -15.61
C GLY A 395 14.53 -13.86 -16.63
N THR A 396 13.74 -12.88 -16.23
CA THR A 396 13.46 -11.70 -17.04
C THR A 396 14.19 -10.47 -16.49
N ILE A 397 14.63 -9.60 -17.38
CA ILE A 397 15.09 -8.24 -17.06
C ILE A 397 14.13 -7.30 -17.78
N ASP A 398 13.24 -6.66 -17.03
CA ASP A 398 12.25 -5.74 -17.57
C ASP A 398 12.94 -4.52 -18.15
N TYR A 399 13.92 -3.99 -17.43
CA TYR A 399 14.81 -2.95 -17.92
C TYR A 399 16.16 -2.96 -17.21
N ILE A 400 17.15 -2.42 -17.89
CA ILE A 400 18.43 -2.02 -17.34
C ILE A 400 18.84 -0.67 -17.93
N TYR A 401 19.22 0.26 -17.05
CA TYR A 401 19.74 1.59 -17.38
C TYR A 401 21.13 1.74 -16.79
N VAL A 402 22.05 2.29 -17.54
CA VAL A 402 23.42 2.58 -17.09
C VAL A 402 23.78 4.03 -17.38
N PHE A 403 24.08 4.80 -16.35
CA PHE A 403 24.41 6.22 -16.40
C PHE A 403 25.87 6.43 -16.00
N THR A 404 26.59 7.37 -16.65
CA THR A 404 27.94 7.78 -16.26
C THR A 404 27.94 8.89 -15.19
N SER A 405 26.98 8.88 -14.30
CA SER A 405 26.87 9.79 -13.18
C SER A 405 26.44 9.05 -11.93
N ALA A 406 26.81 9.59 -10.78
CA ALA A 406 26.28 9.14 -9.50
C ALA A 406 24.95 9.86 -9.23
N LEU A 407 23.83 9.19 -9.43
CA LEU A 407 22.51 9.72 -9.05
C LEU A 407 22.45 9.91 -7.53
N SER A 408 21.61 10.82 -7.04
CA SER A 408 21.46 11.04 -5.59
C SER A 408 20.90 9.82 -4.87
N ASP A 409 21.20 9.68 -3.60
CA ASP A 409 20.69 8.55 -2.81
C ASP A 409 19.17 8.59 -2.70
N GLU A 410 18.58 9.79 -2.55
CA GLU A 410 17.14 10.01 -2.48
C GLU A 410 16.45 9.56 -3.77
N LEU A 411 16.99 9.97 -4.93
CA LEU A 411 16.46 9.54 -6.22
C LEU A 411 16.58 8.03 -6.42
N LEU A 412 17.67 7.40 -5.96
CA LEU A 412 17.85 5.95 -6.08
C LEU A 412 16.90 5.18 -5.17
N LEU A 413 16.64 5.67 -3.98
CA LEU A 413 15.62 5.10 -3.09
C LEU A 413 14.25 5.16 -3.75
N GLU A 414 13.91 6.28 -4.38
CA GLU A 414 12.66 6.44 -5.12
C GLU A 414 12.60 5.54 -6.37
N LEU A 415 13.63 5.56 -7.23
CA LEU A 415 13.65 4.76 -8.45
C LEU A 415 13.65 3.24 -8.20
N THR A 416 14.15 2.81 -7.07
CA THR A 416 14.13 1.39 -6.69
C THR A 416 12.90 1.00 -5.88
N ARG A 417 12.05 1.97 -5.53
CA ARG A 417 10.80 1.70 -4.81
C ARG A 417 9.91 0.80 -5.67
N PRO A 418 9.41 -0.31 -5.13
CA PRO A 418 8.49 -1.14 -5.87
C PRO A 418 7.19 -0.36 -6.13
N THR A 419 6.88 -0.11 -7.39
CA THR A 419 5.65 0.59 -7.79
C THR A 419 4.47 -0.34 -7.90
N SER A 420 4.70 -1.65 -7.91
CA SER A 420 3.65 -2.64 -8.10
C SER A 420 3.35 -3.40 -6.82
N ARG A 421 2.09 -3.44 -6.45
CA ARG A 421 1.48 -4.31 -5.44
C ARG A 421 1.68 -3.95 -3.97
N ASN A 422 2.70 -3.20 -3.57
CA ASN A 422 2.93 -2.92 -2.15
C ASN A 422 2.28 -1.60 -1.73
N VAL A 423 1.23 -1.68 -0.94
CA VAL A 423 0.58 -0.50 -0.37
C VAL A 423 1.31 -0.01 0.89
N PHE A 424 1.91 -0.93 1.67
CA PHE A 424 2.84 -0.61 2.75
C PHE A 424 4.14 -1.38 2.54
N TYR A 425 5.28 -0.77 2.88
CA TYR A 425 6.59 -1.40 2.68
C TYR A 425 7.64 -0.83 3.65
N GLU A 426 8.61 -1.66 4.02
CA GLU A 426 9.73 -1.23 4.86
C GLU A 426 10.45 -0.03 4.22
N GLY A 427 10.60 1.04 4.99
CA GLY A 427 11.21 2.30 4.53
C GLY A 427 10.22 3.29 3.94
N ASP A 428 8.91 3.07 4.06
CA ASP A 428 7.89 4.09 3.79
C ASP A 428 7.86 5.19 4.88
N ALA A 429 6.94 6.14 4.76
CA ALA A 429 6.84 7.28 5.65
C ALA A 429 6.56 6.92 7.13
N THR A 430 6.09 5.70 7.40
CA THR A 430 5.83 5.23 8.78
C THR A 430 7.08 4.87 9.56
N SER A 431 8.21 4.71 8.88
CA SER A 431 9.46 4.18 9.45
C SER A 431 9.32 2.76 10.05
N SER A 432 8.23 2.06 9.77
CA SER A 432 7.99 0.70 10.27
C SER A 432 8.83 -0.33 9.52
N THR A 433 9.19 -1.40 10.22
CA THR A 433 9.92 -2.53 9.63
C THR A 433 8.97 -3.61 9.12
N PHE A 434 7.84 -3.81 9.80
CA PHE A 434 6.90 -4.89 9.49
C PHE A 434 5.47 -4.35 9.48
N PHE A 435 4.65 -4.92 8.60
CA PHE A 435 3.25 -4.58 8.43
C PHE A 435 2.40 -5.83 8.56
N ARG A 436 1.32 -5.74 9.33
CA ARG A 436 0.43 -6.86 9.59
C ARG A 436 -1.03 -6.43 9.63
N ILE A 437 -1.92 -7.40 9.57
CA ILE A 437 -3.34 -7.27 9.90
C ILE A 437 -4.00 -6.14 9.10
N PRO A 438 -4.18 -6.35 7.78
CA PRO A 438 -4.70 -5.32 6.90
C PRO A 438 -6.20 -5.10 7.07
N TYR A 439 -6.62 -3.86 6.84
CA TYR A 439 -8.01 -3.48 6.65
C TYR A 439 -8.17 -2.56 5.45
N LEU A 440 -9.32 -2.60 4.80
CA LEU A 440 -9.55 -1.90 3.54
C LEU A 440 -11.00 -1.44 3.46
N LEU A 441 -11.19 -0.20 3.00
CA LEU A 441 -12.49 0.40 2.72
C LEU A 441 -12.45 1.12 1.37
N TYR A 442 -13.51 1.00 0.60
CA TYR A 442 -13.82 1.89 -0.51
C TYR A 442 -15.00 2.75 -0.12
N SER A 443 -14.77 4.04 0.05
CA SER A 443 -15.78 4.97 0.55
C SER A 443 -16.85 5.27 -0.49
N SER A 444 -18.00 5.73 -0.03
CA SER A 444 -19.10 6.21 -0.88
C SER A 444 -18.69 7.37 -1.79
N LYS A 445 -17.60 8.09 -1.43
CA LYS A 445 -17.03 9.21 -2.21
C LYS A 445 -15.97 8.77 -3.21
N GLY A 446 -15.62 7.48 -3.24
CA GLY A 446 -14.68 6.90 -4.21
C GLY A 446 -13.23 6.90 -3.77
N THR A 447 -12.97 7.00 -2.48
CA THR A 447 -11.63 6.89 -1.90
C THR A 447 -11.38 5.49 -1.38
N LEU A 448 -10.21 4.91 -1.67
CA LEU A 448 -9.72 3.75 -0.98
C LEU A 448 -8.93 4.19 0.26
N VAL A 449 -9.29 3.59 1.40
CA VAL A 449 -8.57 3.72 2.66
C VAL A 449 -8.03 2.36 3.02
N ALA A 450 -6.73 2.21 2.97
CA ALA A 450 -6.00 1.02 3.40
C ALA A 450 -5.36 1.27 4.75
N GLY A 451 -5.40 0.28 5.63
CA GLY A 451 -4.73 0.35 6.90
C GLY A 451 -4.00 -0.94 7.24
N SER A 452 -3.04 -0.83 8.14
CA SER A 452 -2.20 -1.92 8.59
C SER A 452 -1.64 -1.64 9.97
N ASP A 453 -1.51 -2.67 10.79
CA ASP A 453 -0.66 -2.61 11.96
C ASP A 453 0.79 -2.38 11.53
N THR A 454 1.47 -1.46 12.19
CA THR A 454 2.88 -1.14 11.96
C THR A 454 3.71 -1.60 13.15
N ASN A 455 4.54 -2.60 12.92
CA ASN A 455 5.34 -3.21 13.96
C ASN A 455 6.79 -2.76 13.87
N TYR A 456 7.31 -2.19 14.93
CA TYR A 456 8.69 -1.72 15.02
C TYR A 456 9.59 -2.78 15.66
N GLY A 457 10.53 -3.31 14.90
CA GLY A 457 11.57 -4.22 15.39
C GLY A 457 11.16 -5.68 15.64
N SER A 458 9.90 -6.06 15.47
CA SER A 458 9.41 -7.42 15.69
C SER A 458 8.18 -7.72 14.84
N THR A 459 7.91 -9.00 14.56
CA THR A 459 6.70 -9.48 13.89
C THR A 459 5.65 -10.00 14.89
N GLY A 460 5.86 -9.76 16.18
CA GLY A 460 4.97 -10.24 17.25
C GLY A 460 3.66 -9.46 17.30
N ASP A 461 2.63 -10.07 17.85
CA ASP A 461 1.38 -9.40 18.19
C ASP A 461 1.55 -8.52 19.46
N SER A 462 0.45 -7.98 20.00
CA SER A 462 0.43 -7.04 21.11
C SER A 462 1.40 -7.38 22.25
N ALA A 463 1.80 -6.39 23.01
CA ALA A 463 2.92 -6.23 23.92
C ALA A 463 4.24 -5.89 23.24
N GLU A 464 4.21 -5.57 21.98
CA GLU A 464 5.28 -4.97 21.17
C GLU A 464 4.97 -3.50 20.90
N ASN A 465 5.88 -2.76 20.27
CA ASN A 465 5.59 -1.42 19.75
C ASN A 465 4.79 -1.57 18.46
N ILE A 466 3.51 -1.28 18.51
CA ILE A 466 2.59 -1.41 17.38
C ILE A 466 1.72 -0.18 17.33
N ASP A 467 1.75 0.50 16.19
CA ASP A 467 0.81 1.54 15.81
C ASP A 467 -0.08 1.05 14.68
N SER A 468 -0.98 1.89 14.22
CA SER A 468 -1.74 1.60 13.02
C SER A 468 -1.54 2.72 12.01
N ALA A 469 -1.11 2.36 10.82
CA ALA A 469 -0.91 3.30 9.72
C ALA A 469 -2.03 3.21 8.71
N LEU A 470 -2.25 4.32 8.04
CA LEU A 470 -3.23 4.49 6.98
C LEU A 470 -2.58 4.97 5.71
N ARG A 471 -3.15 4.58 4.59
CA ARG A 471 -2.80 5.08 3.27
C ARG A 471 -4.05 5.26 2.45
N ILE A 472 -4.18 6.38 1.79
CA ILE A 472 -5.39 6.73 1.04
C ILE A 472 -5.10 6.85 -0.45
N LYS A 473 -6.17 6.65 -1.23
CA LYS A 473 -6.15 6.79 -2.67
C LYS A 473 -7.45 7.42 -3.12
N HIS A 474 -7.45 8.73 -3.28
CA HIS A 474 -8.63 9.47 -3.74
C HIS A 474 -8.99 9.14 -5.17
N GLN A 475 -10.31 9.21 -5.49
CA GLN A 475 -10.80 8.91 -6.83
C GLN A 475 -10.22 7.60 -7.39
N ALA A 476 -10.26 6.54 -6.57
CA ALA A 476 -9.53 5.30 -6.79
C ALA A 476 -9.75 4.69 -8.19
N LEU A 477 -10.95 4.84 -8.76
CA LEU A 477 -11.27 4.37 -10.12
C LEU A 477 -10.55 5.10 -11.25
N SER A 478 -9.93 6.25 -10.95
CA SER A 478 -9.15 7.02 -11.93
C SER A 478 -7.74 6.49 -12.11
N TYR A 479 -7.32 5.52 -11.31
CA TYR A 479 -5.97 4.97 -11.28
C TYR A 479 -5.96 3.46 -11.48
N THR A 480 -4.79 2.93 -11.83
CA THR A 480 -4.55 1.48 -11.73
C THR A 480 -4.41 1.05 -10.25
N ALA A 481 -4.43 -0.25 -9.98
CA ALA A 481 -4.30 -0.79 -8.63
C ALA A 481 -3.12 -0.19 -7.82
N ASN A 482 -2.03 0.08 -8.50
CA ASN A 482 -0.75 0.46 -7.88
C ASN A 482 -0.48 1.96 -7.86
N ASP A 483 -1.22 2.74 -8.63
CA ASP A 483 -1.01 4.18 -8.76
C ASP A 483 -2.00 4.98 -7.91
N GLY A 484 -1.66 6.23 -7.60
CA GLY A 484 -2.55 7.16 -6.90
C GLY A 484 -2.60 7.00 -5.38
N TRP A 485 -1.80 6.11 -4.80
CA TRP A 485 -1.66 6.01 -3.35
C TRP A 485 -0.83 7.18 -2.81
N GLU A 486 -1.35 7.87 -1.83
CA GLU A 486 -0.63 8.91 -1.08
C GLU A 486 0.42 8.29 -0.15
N ASP A 487 1.25 9.11 0.49
CA ASP A 487 2.21 8.60 1.48
C ASP A 487 1.48 8.00 2.69
N ALA A 488 2.04 6.93 3.25
CA ALA A 488 1.49 6.33 4.45
C ALA A 488 1.63 7.29 5.64
N ILE A 489 0.60 7.37 6.47
CA ILE A 489 0.56 8.22 7.66
C ILE A 489 0.26 7.36 8.89
N THR A 490 0.80 7.75 10.04
CA THR A 490 0.39 7.27 11.35
C THR A 490 -0.22 8.48 12.09
N PRO A 491 -1.56 8.66 12.06
CA PRO A 491 -2.20 9.77 12.76
C PRO A 491 -1.96 9.71 14.27
N ASP A 492 -1.90 10.86 14.94
CA ASP A 492 -1.67 10.94 16.39
C ASP A 492 -2.65 10.09 17.21
N CYS A 493 -3.89 9.94 16.73
CA CYS A 493 -4.90 9.09 17.35
C CYS A 493 -4.64 7.59 17.18
N LEU A 494 -3.76 7.20 16.27
CA LEU A 494 -3.34 5.81 16.01
C LEU A 494 -1.86 5.55 16.37
N HIS A 495 -1.21 6.52 17.00
CA HIS A 495 0.19 6.47 17.39
C HIS A 495 0.32 6.27 18.91
N MET A 496 0.61 5.06 19.33
CA MET A 496 0.79 4.67 20.75
C MET A 496 2.23 4.31 21.10
N SER A 497 3.11 4.23 20.11
CA SER A 497 4.51 3.81 20.32
C SER A 497 5.46 4.95 20.71
N ASP A 498 4.99 6.19 20.81
CA ASP A 498 5.80 7.37 21.16
C ASP A 498 6.70 7.19 22.38
N TYR A 499 6.26 6.37 23.34
CA TYR A 499 6.97 6.15 24.59
C TYR A 499 8.20 5.25 24.44
N ALA A 500 8.26 4.43 23.40
CA ALA A 500 9.40 3.59 23.09
C ALA A 500 10.03 4.00 21.75
N ASP A 501 11.33 3.80 21.60
CA ASP A 501 11.98 4.11 20.34
C ASP A 501 11.52 3.17 19.22
N GLU A 502 11.55 3.67 18.00
CA GLU A 502 11.18 2.96 16.78
C GLU A 502 12.05 1.72 16.52
N TYR A 503 13.14 1.54 17.26
CA TYR A 503 14.16 0.51 17.04
C TYR A 503 14.08 -0.71 17.94
N GLY A 504 12.98 -0.91 18.65
CA GLY A 504 12.70 -2.18 19.29
C GLY A 504 12.78 -2.23 20.81
N TYR A 505 12.67 -1.09 21.49
CA TYR A 505 12.41 -1.13 22.92
C TYR A 505 10.97 -1.55 23.17
N LYS A 506 10.78 -2.75 23.74
CA LYS A 506 9.47 -3.40 23.85
C LYS A 506 8.74 -3.18 25.16
N GLN A 507 9.39 -2.62 26.15
CA GLN A 507 8.82 -2.49 27.50
C GLN A 507 8.20 -1.13 27.77
N GLY A 508 7.00 -1.11 28.26
CA GLY A 508 6.33 0.08 28.74
C GLY A 508 5.49 0.82 27.71
N SER A 509 5.57 0.43 26.43
CA SER A 509 4.76 0.99 25.38
C SER A 509 3.34 0.43 25.36
N ALA A 510 2.41 1.17 24.80
CA ALA A 510 1.08 0.69 24.46
C ALA A 510 1.06 0.19 23.03
N SER A 511 0.00 -0.53 22.63
CA SER A 511 -0.15 -1.08 21.29
C SER A 511 -1.54 -0.82 20.74
N PHE A 512 -1.61 -0.55 19.42
CA PHE A 512 -2.82 -0.68 18.63
C PHE A 512 -2.71 -1.91 17.73
N ILE A 513 -3.77 -2.71 17.63
CA ILE A 513 -3.79 -3.94 16.82
C ILE A 513 -5.23 -4.24 16.36
N ASP A 514 -5.37 -5.04 15.33
CA ASP A 514 -6.65 -5.60 14.88
C ASP A 514 -7.66 -4.52 14.41
N GLY A 515 -7.29 -3.61 13.51
CA GLY A 515 -8.19 -2.57 13.00
C GLY A 515 -9.37 -3.12 12.21
N VAL A 516 -10.57 -2.56 12.44
CA VAL A 516 -11.79 -2.78 11.65
C VAL A 516 -12.34 -1.46 11.16
N ILE A 517 -12.39 -1.30 9.85
CA ILE A 517 -12.87 -0.08 9.22
C ILE A 517 -14.30 -0.26 8.70
N VAL A 518 -15.15 0.75 8.86
CA VAL A 518 -16.52 0.79 8.34
C VAL A 518 -16.95 2.23 8.07
N GLU A 519 -17.71 2.44 7.00
CA GLU A 519 -18.30 3.74 6.69
C GLU A 519 -19.77 3.77 7.16
N ASP A 520 -20.18 4.86 7.82
CA ASP A 520 -21.57 5.18 8.09
C ASP A 520 -22.08 6.22 7.10
N THR A 521 -22.91 5.78 6.18
CA THR A 521 -23.51 6.64 5.14
C THR A 521 -24.91 7.14 5.47
N GLU A 522 -25.55 6.61 6.54
CA GLU A 522 -26.96 6.86 6.85
C GLU A 522 -27.17 7.91 7.96
N HIS A 523 -26.22 8.05 8.88
CA HIS A 523 -26.39 8.89 10.07
C HIS A 523 -25.39 10.03 10.16
N THR A 524 -24.09 9.71 10.06
CA THR A 524 -23.00 10.66 10.35
C THR A 524 -22.17 11.04 9.13
N ASP A 525 -22.24 10.27 8.04
CA ASP A 525 -21.40 10.41 6.85
C ASP A 525 -19.89 10.35 7.19
N ARG A 526 -19.54 9.39 8.07
CA ARG A 526 -18.20 9.21 8.64
C ARG A 526 -17.56 7.88 8.25
N ILE A 527 -16.25 7.88 8.14
CA ILE A 527 -15.47 6.64 8.21
C ILE A 527 -15.08 6.40 9.67
N LEU A 528 -15.43 5.24 10.20
CA LEU A 528 -15.08 4.80 11.54
C LEU A 528 -14.00 3.70 11.46
N LEU A 529 -13.01 3.78 12.35
CA LEU A 529 -12.07 2.71 12.58
C LEU A 529 -12.13 2.30 14.05
N LEU A 530 -12.48 1.05 14.30
CA LEU A 530 -12.41 0.44 15.62
C LEU A 530 -11.11 -0.34 15.70
N ILE A 531 -10.33 -0.10 16.75
CA ILE A 531 -9.02 -0.72 16.91
C ILE A 531 -8.80 -1.17 18.36
N ASP A 532 -8.17 -2.31 18.53
CA ASP A 532 -7.85 -2.83 19.84
C ASP A 532 -6.66 -2.11 20.43
N ALA A 533 -6.83 -1.55 21.62
CA ALA A 533 -5.82 -0.83 22.36
C ALA A 533 -5.39 -1.60 23.63
N PHE A 534 -4.09 -1.76 23.80
CA PHE A 534 -3.50 -2.37 24.98
C PHE A 534 -2.60 -1.39 25.69
N ALA A 535 -2.81 -1.24 27.00
CA ALA A 535 -1.91 -0.45 27.82
C ALA A 535 -0.58 -1.18 28.01
N TRP A 536 0.50 -0.45 27.98
CA TRP A 536 1.86 -0.90 28.24
C TRP A 536 1.99 -2.44 28.36
N ASN A 537 3.15 -3.03 28.43
CA ASN A 537 3.51 -4.44 28.35
C ASN A 537 2.67 -5.43 29.21
N GLY A 538 1.38 -5.21 29.31
CA GLY A 538 0.57 -6.01 30.22
C GLY A 538 -0.31 -7.01 29.58
N GLY A 539 -0.36 -7.12 28.29
CA GLY A 539 -1.48 -7.80 27.97
C GLY A 539 -1.75 -8.46 26.69
N GLY A 540 -0.79 -8.63 25.87
CA GLY A 540 -1.00 -9.45 24.69
C GLY A 540 -1.53 -10.82 25.08
N PHE A 541 -2.47 -11.35 24.31
CA PHE A 541 -3.00 -12.69 24.53
C PHE A 541 -1.93 -13.78 24.44
N GLN A 542 -0.72 -13.44 24.02
CA GLN A 542 0.43 -14.36 24.01
C GLN A 542 1.19 -14.44 25.34
N SER A 543 1.07 -13.46 26.22
CA SER A 543 1.74 -13.50 27.52
C SER A 543 0.95 -14.29 28.58
N LEU A 544 0.55 -15.49 28.23
CA LEU A 544 -0.17 -16.42 29.14
C LEU A 544 0.55 -16.70 30.45
N ASN A 545 1.84 -16.40 30.52
CA ASN A 545 2.70 -16.64 31.68
C ASN A 545 3.06 -15.37 32.44
N ILE A 546 2.59 -14.23 32.02
CA ILE A 546 2.85 -12.93 32.64
C ILE A 546 1.51 -12.38 33.10
N ASP A 547 1.43 -12.01 34.36
CA ASP A 547 0.22 -11.36 34.89
C ASP A 547 0.12 -9.94 34.29
N ALA A 548 -1.01 -9.31 34.49
CA ALA A 548 -1.29 -7.94 34.06
C ALA A 548 -0.25 -6.92 34.59
N TYR A 549 0.71 -7.33 35.35
CA TYR A 549 1.77 -6.50 35.93
C TYR A 549 3.17 -6.91 35.49
N GLY A 550 3.30 -7.72 34.46
CA GLY A 550 4.60 -8.15 33.91
C GLY A 550 5.35 -9.15 34.80
N GLN A 551 4.65 -9.83 35.76
CA GLN A 551 5.27 -10.85 36.61
C GLN A 551 5.07 -12.23 36.02
N ALA A 552 6.17 -12.96 35.83
CA ALA A 552 6.11 -14.36 35.43
C ALA A 552 5.60 -15.24 36.57
N HIS A 553 4.54 -15.97 36.32
CA HIS A 553 3.95 -16.91 37.26
C HIS A 553 4.19 -18.35 36.82
N GLY A 554 5.31 -18.92 37.19
CA GLY A 554 5.69 -20.32 37.21
C GLY A 554 4.84 -21.34 36.43
N GLY A 555 4.55 -21.08 35.19
CA GLY A 555 3.86 -22.02 34.29
C GLY A 555 2.34 -22.11 34.45
N VAL A 556 1.72 -21.33 35.29
CA VAL A 556 0.26 -21.24 35.37
C VAL A 556 -0.19 -20.02 34.60
N ALA A 557 -0.87 -20.23 33.48
CA ALA A 557 -1.51 -19.17 32.75
C ALA A 557 -2.48 -18.43 33.67
N ARG A 558 -2.14 -17.21 34.08
CA ARG A 558 -3.08 -16.31 34.73
C ARG A 558 -3.63 -15.35 33.70
N SER A 559 -4.93 -15.29 33.64
CA SER A 559 -5.66 -14.35 32.84
C SER A 559 -5.31 -12.92 33.22
N MET A 560 -5.32 -12.02 32.24
CA MET A 560 -5.45 -10.59 32.48
C MET A 560 -6.61 -10.34 33.46
N PRO A 561 -6.58 -9.27 34.26
CA PRO A 561 -7.75 -8.87 34.97
C PRO A 561 -8.94 -8.79 34.05
N PHE A 562 -9.99 -9.48 34.32
CA PHE A 562 -11.23 -9.32 33.60
C PHE A 562 -11.88 -8.01 34.01
N GLY A 563 -12.77 -7.51 33.20
CA GLY A 563 -13.43 -6.24 33.36
C GLY A 563 -13.23 -5.33 32.14
N ASP A 564 -14.14 -4.40 32.05
CA ASP A 564 -14.16 -3.44 30.94
C ASP A 564 -13.25 -2.22 31.17
N GLY A 565 -12.68 -2.08 32.38
CA GLY A 565 -11.85 -0.93 32.76
C GLY A 565 -12.69 0.26 33.24
N PHE A 566 -13.98 0.06 33.51
CA PHE A 566 -14.92 1.09 33.94
C PHE A 566 -15.54 0.75 35.29
N CYS A 567 -16.08 1.76 35.96
CA CYS A 567 -17.04 1.59 37.07
C CYS A 567 -18.36 2.29 36.71
N THR A 568 -19.43 1.85 37.33
CA THR A 568 -20.77 2.43 37.17
C THR A 568 -21.20 3.18 38.42
N ILE A 569 -21.46 4.48 38.28
CA ILE A 569 -21.93 5.34 39.34
C ILE A 569 -23.23 6.00 38.90
N ALA A 570 -24.31 5.76 39.63
CA ALA A 570 -25.65 6.29 39.33
C ALA A 570 -26.11 6.00 37.86
N GLY A 571 -25.70 4.84 37.31
CA GLY A 571 -26.04 4.41 35.95
C GLY A 571 -25.15 4.98 34.82
N HIS A 572 -24.16 5.79 35.17
CA HIS A 572 -23.18 6.33 34.23
C HIS A 572 -21.83 5.62 34.39
N LYS A 573 -21.17 5.33 33.28
CA LYS A 573 -19.86 4.67 33.26
C LYS A 573 -18.73 5.68 33.29
N TYR A 574 -17.74 5.43 34.15
CA TYR A 574 -16.52 6.20 34.32
C TYR A 574 -15.30 5.34 34.10
N PHE A 575 -14.31 5.88 33.39
CA PHE A 575 -13.06 5.18 33.08
C PHE A 575 -12.16 5.14 34.33
N LEU A 576 -11.74 3.96 34.74
CA LEU A 576 -10.97 3.75 35.96
C LEU A 576 -9.50 4.13 35.78
N LEU A 577 -8.98 4.97 36.67
CA LEU A 577 -7.59 5.39 36.70
C LEU A 577 -7.00 5.26 38.10
N SER A 578 -5.68 5.05 38.18
CA SER A 578 -4.95 4.90 39.43
C SER A 578 -3.64 5.67 39.43
N ASP A 579 -3.35 6.40 40.50
CA ASP A 579 -2.03 7.01 40.76
C ASP A 579 -1.08 6.04 41.52
N GLN A 580 -1.55 4.85 41.83
CA GLN A 580 -0.74 3.84 42.46
C GLN A 580 -0.01 3.03 41.40
N ASN A 581 1.29 2.80 41.66
CA ASN A 581 2.02 1.86 40.83
C ASN A 581 1.41 0.46 40.97
N VAL A 582 0.54 0.12 40.02
CA VAL A 582 -0.16 -1.17 39.97
C VAL A 582 0.78 -2.37 39.73
N LYS A 583 2.05 -2.12 39.42
CA LYS A 583 3.10 -3.12 39.18
C LYS A 583 3.77 -3.64 40.47
N SER A 584 3.71 -2.93 41.59
CA SER A 584 4.50 -3.30 42.76
C SER A 584 3.82 -4.30 43.64
N GLY A 585 4.35 -5.53 43.70
CA GLY A 585 4.08 -6.57 44.69
C GLY A 585 3.24 -7.74 44.19
N ASN A 586 3.16 -8.80 45.03
CA ASN A 586 2.26 -9.94 44.81
C ASN A 586 0.80 -9.48 44.92
N VAL A 587 0.21 -9.13 43.81
CA VAL A 587 -1.15 -8.64 43.73
C VAL A 587 -2.09 -9.84 43.56
N ASN A 588 -3.00 -9.99 44.50
CA ASN A 588 -4.15 -10.85 44.30
C ASN A 588 -5.04 -10.19 43.23
N MET A 589 -5.33 -10.91 42.18
CA MET A 589 -6.16 -10.43 41.06
C MET A 589 -7.52 -9.89 41.55
N ASN A 590 -8.05 -10.45 42.62
CA ASN A 590 -9.30 -10.02 43.24
C ASN A 590 -9.22 -8.65 43.96
N THR A 591 -8.03 -8.10 44.15
CA THR A 591 -7.83 -6.79 44.81
C THR A 591 -7.32 -5.70 43.88
N VAL A 592 -7.12 -6.01 42.62
CA VAL A 592 -6.60 -5.03 41.64
C VAL A 592 -7.53 -3.84 41.51
N ARG A 593 -8.83 -4.12 41.42
CA ARG A 593 -9.84 -3.06 41.22
C ARG A 593 -9.89 -2.08 42.39
N SER A 594 -9.58 -2.50 43.59
CA SER A 594 -9.54 -1.63 44.77
C SER A 594 -8.42 -0.61 44.79
N ARG A 595 -7.49 -0.66 43.86
CA ARG A 595 -6.39 0.30 43.74
C ARG A 595 -6.73 1.54 42.88
N PHE A 596 -7.85 1.50 42.18
CA PHE A 596 -8.28 2.62 41.36
C PHE A 596 -8.96 3.68 42.23
N ASN A 597 -8.45 4.88 42.17
CA ASN A 597 -8.86 6.00 43.04
C ASN A 597 -9.21 7.27 42.22
N TYR A 598 -9.24 7.15 40.91
CA TYR A 598 -9.72 8.19 40.00
C TYR A 598 -10.71 7.60 38.99
N ALA A 599 -11.60 8.46 38.51
CA ALA A 599 -12.62 8.14 37.53
C ALA A 599 -12.70 9.23 36.46
N ALA A 600 -12.42 8.92 35.22
CA ALA A 600 -12.51 9.87 34.11
C ALA A 600 -13.87 9.75 33.41
N ASP A 601 -14.50 10.88 33.15
CA ASP A 601 -15.78 10.95 32.44
C ASP A 601 -15.55 11.10 30.93
N ILE A 602 -15.18 10.00 30.28
CA ILE A 602 -14.90 10.00 28.84
C ILE A 602 -16.16 9.91 27.97
N TYR A 603 -17.32 9.67 28.58
CA TYR A 603 -18.63 9.70 27.90
C TYR A 603 -19.44 10.94 28.18
N GLY A 604 -18.95 11.85 29.04
CA GLY A 604 -19.54 13.12 29.35
C GLY A 604 -19.03 14.26 28.47
N GLU A 605 -19.55 15.45 28.78
CA GLU A 605 -19.11 16.65 28.08
C GLU A 605 -17.66 17.02 28.46
N LYS A 606 -16.87 17.36 27.47
CA LYS A 606 -15.52 17.93 27.67
C LYS A 606 -15.65 19.29 28.39
N ASN A 607 -14.68 19.58 29.25
CA ASN A 607 -14.59 20.89 29.93
C ASN A 607 -14.29 22.04 28.96
N ALA A 608 -14.19 23.24 29.50
CA ALA A 608 -13.96 24.46 28.70
C ALA A 608 -12.63 24.45 27.90
N ASP A 609 -11.69 23.62 28.28
CA ASP A 609 -10.41 23.42 27.59
C ASP A 609 -10.49 22.28 26.55
N GLY A 610 -11.64 21.70 26.32
CA GLY A 610 -11.85 20.59 25.39
C GLY A 610 -11.37 19.24 25.93
N ARG A 611 -11.23 19.06 27.24
CA ARG A 611 -10.67 17.86 27.89
C ARG A 611 -11.72 17.14 28.71
N TYR A 612 -11.53 15.82 28.90
CA TYR A 612 -12.35 15.02 29.78
C TYR A 612 -12.00 15.29 31.24
N ASN A 613 -13.01 15.42 32.07
CA ASN A 613 -12.87 15.61 33.51
C ASN A 613 -12.46 14.31 34.19
N VAL A 614 -11.55 14.42 35.16
CA VAL A 614 -11.12 13.33 36.04
C VAL A 614 -11.49 13.67 37.47
N TYR A 615 -12.25 12.80 38.12
CA TYR A 615 -12.73 12.95 39.50
C TYR A 615 -11.99 12.02 40.44
N HIS A 616 -11.86 12.42 41.72
CA HIS A 616 -11.51 11.46 42.75
C HIS A 616 -12.61 10.41 42.90
N LEU A 617 -12.23 9.15 42.99
CA LEU A 617 -13.14 8.06 43.21
C LEU A 617 -13.22 7.76 44.72
N LEU A 618 -14.40 7.86 45.30
CA LEU A 618 -14.67 7.56 46.71
C LEU A 618 -15.30 6.19 46.84
N GLY A 619 -14.91 5.48 47.89
CA GLY A 619 -15.28 4.10 48.09
C GLY A 619 -14.24 3.13 47.52
N THR A 620 -14.51 1.87 47.59
CA THR A 620 -13.65 0.83 47.04
C THR A 620 -14.49 0.04 46.06
N PRO A 621 -14.07 -0.05 44.78
CA PRO A 621 -14.72 -0.92 43.80
C PRO A 621 -14.74 -2.35 44.38
N THR A 622 -15.90 -2.98 44.43
CA THR A 622 -16.04 -4.28 45.02
C THR A 622 -15.31 -5.33 44.20
N GLU A 623 -14.69 -6.25 44.91
CA GLU A 623 -14.04 -7.41 44.30
C GLU A 623 -15.04 -8.21 43.48
N TYR A 624 -14.57 -8.85 42.44
CA TYR A 624 -15.37 -9.86 41.78
C TYR A 624 -15.87 -10.87 42.74
N SER A 625 -17.14 -11.23 42.61
CA SER A 625 -17.68 -12.38 43.36
C SER A 625 -16.81 -13.61 43.16
N SER A 626 -16.86 -14.55 44.11
CA SER A 626 -16.05 -15.78 44.02
C SER A 626 -16.29 -16.61 42.76
N ASP A 627 -17.38 -16.36 42.04
CA ASP A 627 -17.73 -16.95 40.75
C ASP A 627 -17.23 -16.13 39.57
N GLY A 628 -16.66 -14.94 39.78
CA GLY A 628 -16.09 -14.09 38.72
C GLY A 628 -17.11 -13.41 37.82
N THR A 629 -18.39 -13.42 38.16
CA THR A 629 -19.48 -13.00 37.24
C THR A 629 -20.09 -11.65 37.56
N THR A 630 -19.85 -11.07 38.72
CA THR A 630 -20.48 -9.80 39.10
C THR A 630 -19.52 -8.81 39.73
N VAL A 631 -19.59 -7.57 39.29
CA VAL A 631 -18.96 -6.41 39.92
C VAL A 631 -20.06 -5.62 40.63
N ASP A 632 -19.82 -5.29 41.87
CA ASP A 632 -20.73 -4.44 42.67
C ASP A 632 -20.05 -3.08 42.94
N ASP A 633 -20.44 -2.07 42.21
CA ASP A 633 -19.97 -0.70 42.35
C ASP A 633 -20.90 0.17 43.20
N SER A 634 -21.87 -0.43 43.88
CA SER A 634 -22.92 0.27 44.67
C SER A 634 -22.41 1.21 45.76
N ASN A 635 -21.19 0.96 46.24
CA ASN A 635 -20.51 1.76 47.27
C ASN A 635 -19.61 2.86 46.71
N LEU A 636 -19.51 2.96 45.39
CA LEU A 636 -18.72 4.00 44.75
C LEU A 636 -19.50 5.30 44.63
N SER A 637 -18.78 6.40 44.72
CA SER A 637 -19.27 7.73 44.44
C SER A 637 -18.17 8.64 43.90
N LEU A 638 -18.53 9.67 43.13
CA LEU A 638 -17.58 10.69 42.71
C LEU A 638 -17.28 11.62 43.89
N GLY A 639 -15.99 11.87 44.07
CA GLY A 639 -15.49 12.94 44.92
C GLY A 639 -15.43 14.28 44.16
N GLU A 640 -14.54 15.13 44.62
CA GLU A 640 -14.26 16.41 43.97
C GLU A 640 -13.57 16.20 42.63
N LEU A 641 -13.69 17.21 41.74
CA LEU A 641 -12.91 17.29 40.52
C LEU A 641 -11.42 17.30 40.89
N SER A 642 -10.64 16.42 40.24
CA SER A 642 -9.21 16.33 40.50
C SER A 642 -8.44 17.42 39.74
N GLU A 643 -7.14 17.51 40.02
CA GLU A 643 -6.24 18.37 39.24
C GLU A 643 -5.93 17.81 37.83
N TYR A 644 -6.34 16.59 37.54
CA TYR A 644 -6.10 15.91 36.27
C TYR A 644 -7.25 16.12 35.29
N SER A 645 -6.89 16.11 33.99
CA SER A 645 -7.84 16.00 32.88
C SER A 645 -7.18 15.24 31.73
N LEU A 646 -7.98 14.66 30.81
CA LEU A 646 -7.48 13.92 29.66
C LEU A 646 -7.72 14.70 28.38
N GLY A 647 -6.70 14.72 27.51
CA GLY A 647 -6.79 15.22 26.16
C GLY A 647 -7.57 14.30 25.24
N GLU A 648 -7.63 14.62 23.96
CA GLU A 648 -8.37 13.88 22.95
C GLU A 648 -7.77 12.47 22.73
N ASN A 649 -6.44 12.39 22.66
CA ASN A 649 -5.72 11.10 22.50
C ASN A 649 -5.30 10.52 23.86
N TYR A 650 -6.04 10.84 24.91
CA TYR A 650 -5.79 10.41 26.29
C TYR A 650 -4.46 10.88 26.89
N GLU A 651 -3.94 12.00 26.42
CA GLU A 651 -2.81 12.69 27.05
C GLU A 651 -3.21 13.19 28.43
N LEU A 652 -2.30 13.06 29.39
CA LEU A 652 -2.56 13.46 30.77
C LEU A 652 -2.15 14.90 31.02
N TYR A 653 -3.08 15.68 31.52
CA TYR A 653 -2.89 17.06 31.99
C TYR A 653 -3.04 17.14 33.50
N LYS A 654 -2.21 18.00 34.16
CA LYS A 654 -2.28 18.29 35.58
C LYS A 654 -2.26 19.78 35.82
N GLY A 655 -3.25 20.32 36.52
CA GLY A 655 -3.39 21.76 36.70
C GLY A 655 -3.44 22.55 35.38
N GLY A 656 -4.00 21.92 34.33
CA GLY A 656 -4.09 22.51 33.00
C GLY A 656 -2.84 22.38 32.12
N GLN A 657 -1.73 21.85 32.63
CA GLN A 657 -0.47 21.66 31.91
C GLN A 657 -0.35 20.24 31.41
N LEU A 658 0.03 20.05 30.14
CA LEU A 658 0.35 18.74 29.55
C LEU A 658 1.56 18.13 30.27
N LEU A 659 1.41 16.93 30.76
CA LEU A 659 2.51 16.15 31.32
C LEU A 659 3.31 15.50 30.20
N HIS A 660 4.59 15.29 30.48
CA HIS A 660 5.51 14.63 29.55
C HIS A 660 6.26 13.51 30.26
N VAL A 661 6.66 12.52 29.49
CA VAL A 661 7.49 11.41 29.93
C VAL A 661 8.72 11.31 29.04
N THR A 662 9.82 10.84 29.64
CA THR A 662 11.03 10.60 28.83
C THR A 662 10.84 9.34 28.00
N GLN A 663 11.02 9.46 26.69
CA GLN A 663 10.97 8.31 25.78
C GLN A 663 12.01 7.27 26.17
N ARG A 664 11.64 6.02 26.18
CA ARG A 664 12.54 4.90 26.39
C ARG A 664 13.21 4.53 25.08
N SER A 665 14.54 4.42 25.09
CA SER A 665 15.35 4.03 23.93
C SER A 665 16.20 2.81 24.24
N SER A 666 16.34 1.92 23.29
CA SER A 666 17.33 0.83 23.30
C SER A 666 18.74 1.35 23.00
N ASP A 667 18.85 2.50 22.33
CA ASP A 667 20.12 3.15 22.07
C ASP A 667 20.55 4.05 23.26
N THR A 668 21.51 3.58 24.00
CA THR A 668 22.07 4.32 25.14
C THR A 668 22.84 5.60 24.77
N GLN A 669 23.07 5.82 23.48
CA GLN A 669 23.71 7.02 22.93
C GLN A 669 22.68 8.03 22.37
N ALA A 670 21.43 7.60 22.20
CA ALA A 670 20.37 8.49 21.74
C ALA A 670 20.10 9.58 22.78
N ALA A 671 19.86 10.81 22.31
CA ALA A 671 19.37 11.89 23.17
C ALA A 671 17.97 11.53 23.70
N SER A 672 17.75 11.63 25.00
CA SER A 672 16.43 11.40 25.59
C SER A 672 15.44 12.41 25.03
N GLN A 673 14.39 11.93 24.41
CA GLN A 673 13.27 12.73 23.93
C GLN A 673 12.19 12.82 25.01
N SER A 674 11.44 13.90 24.99
CA SER A 674 10.31 14.12 25.88
C SER A 674 9.05 14.08 25.04
N VAL A 675 8.15 13.13 25.35
CA VAL A 675 6.90 12.92 24.62
C VAL A 675 5.69 13.19 25.52
N PRO A 676 4.51 13.55 24.96
CA PRO A 676 3.29 13.67 25.74
C PRO A 676 3.00 12.40 26.54
N MET A 677 2.65 12.56 27.80
CA MET A 677 2.31 11.42 28.67
C MET A 677 0.89 10.99 28.37
N LYS A 678 0.72 9.76 27.84
CA LYS A 678 -0.60 9.12 27.69
C LYS A 678 -0.86 8.14 28.85
N ILE A 679 -2.10 8.03 29.28
CA ILE A 679 -2.48 7.17 30.43
C ILE A 679 -2.23 5.67 30.17
N PHE A 680 -1.96 5.29 28.95
CA PHE A 680 -1.63 3.92 28.55
C PHE A 680 -0.15 3.56 28.76
N TYR A 681 0.72 4.51 29.06
CA TYR A 681 2.16 4.29 29.22
C TYR A 681 2.51 3.79 30.62
N GLU A 682 3.57 2.98 30.70
CA GLU A 682 4.05 2.40 31.95
C GLU A 682 4.40 3.44 33.03
N ASP A 683 5.01 4.55 32.64
CA ASP A 683 5.46 5.61 33.54
C ASP A 683 4.45 6.76 33.63
N SER A 684 3.20 6.55 33.21
CA SER A 684 2.16 7.57 33.41
C SER A 684 1.83 7.78 34.89
N GLU A 685 1.61 9.06 35.26
CA GLU A 685 1.18 9.40 36.64
C GLU A 685 -0.19 8.80 36.99
N LEU A 686 -1.08 8.69 35.98
CA LEU A 686 -2.32 7.93 36.12
C LEU A 686 -2.31 6.75 35.16
N GLN A 687 -2.53 5.57 35.66
CA GLN A 687 -2.53 4.33 34.91
C GLN A 687 -3.95 3.77 34.75
N VAL A 688 -4.21 3.25 33.56
CA VAL A 688 -5.47 2.58 33.23
C VAL A 688 -5.52 1.18 33.80
N TYR A 689 -6.73 0.64 33.93
CA TYR A 689 -6.94 -0.78 34.22
C TYR A 689 -6.35 -1.60 33.06
N ASN A 690 -5.48 -2.56 33.36
CA ASN A 690 -4.75 -3.30 32.35
C ASN A 690 -5.60 -4.43 31.74
N THR A 691 -6.33 -4.09 30.72
CA THR A 691 -7.19 -4.98 29.93
C THR A 691 -7.13 -4.60 28.46
N SER A 692 -7.81 -5.31 27.57
CA SER A 692 -8.01 -4.87 26.18
C SER A 692 -9.11 -3.83 26.11
N TYR A 693 -8.89 -2.81 25.33
CA TYR A 693 -9.88 -1.78 25.01
C TYR A 693 -10.15 -1.76 23.50
N ILE A 694 -11.35 -1.37 23.11
CA ILE A 694 -11.65 -1.03 21.73
C ILE A 694 -11.76 0.50 21.65
N MET A 695 -10.89 1.11 20.90
CA MET A 695 -10.91 2.55 20.62
C MET A 695 -11.61 2.80 19.29
N GLN A 696 -12.49 3.77 19.26
CA GLN A 696 -13.10 4.29 18.06
C GLN A 696 -12.40 5.57 17.66
N VAL A 697 -11.92 5.61 16.42
CA VAL A 697 -11.44 6.82 15.76
C VAL A 697 -12.28 7.06 14.52
N TYR A 698 -12.29 8.29 14.01
CA TYR A 698 -13.14 8.65 12.87
C TYR A 698 -12.47 9.66 11.95
N SER A 699 -12.97 9.69 10.71
CA SER A 699 -12.68 10.73 9.72
C SER A 699 -14.01 11.30 9.20
N ASP A 700 -14.11 12.63 9.14
CA ASP A 700 -15.23 13.38 8.55
C ASP A 700 -14.91 13.86 7.13
N ASP A 701 -13.70 13.69 6.66
CA ASP A 701 -13.16 14.21 5.41
C ASP A 701 -12.62 13.14 4.47
N ASP A 702 -13.28 11.97 4.49
CA ASP A 702 -13.01 10.86 3.58
C ASP A 702 -11.61 10.24 3.73
N GLY A 703 -11.09 10.23 4.97
CA GLY A 703 -9.81 9.61 5.32
C GLY A 703 -8.61 10.56 5.40
N GLU A 704 -8.78 11.85 5.05
CA GLU A 704 -7.72 12.86 5.09
C GLU A 704 -7.18 13.10 6.49
N THR A 705 -8.10 13.31 7.46
CA THR A 705 -7.75 13.52 8.86
C THR A 705 -8.49 12.57 9.78
N TRP A 706 -7.86 12.20 10.87
CA TRP A 706 -8.37 11.24 11.82
C TRP A 706 -8.34 11.76 13.24
N HIS A 707 -9.38 11.45 13.99
CA HIS A 707 -9.61 11.92 15.35
C HIS A 707 -9.99 10.77 16.27
N THR A 708 -9.53 10.83 17.52
CA THR A 708 -10.05 9.93 18.57
C THR A 708 -11.48 10.33 18.91
N ASP A 709 -12.39 9.37 18.86
CA ASP A 709 -13.76 9.59 19.37
C ASP A 709 -13.85 9.14 20.83
N LYS A 710 -13.80 7.84 21.08
CA LYS A 710 -13.96 7.29 22.41
C LYS A 710 -13.48 5.85 22.53
N ILE A 711 -13.28 5.37 23.74
CA ILE A 711 -13.15 3.94 24.06
C ILE A 711 -14.55 3.36 24.24
N ILE A 712 -14.96 2.45 23.36
CA ILE A 712 -16.31 1.87 23.38
C ILE A 712 -16.43 0.63 24.28
N SER A 713 -15.34 0.13 24.85
CA SER A 713 -15.34 -1.07 25.69
C SER A 713 -16.30 -0.98 26.88
N GLY A 714 -16.46 0.21 27.46
CA GLY A 714 -17.44 0.43 28.52
C GLY A 714 -18.89 0.25 28.09
N MET A 715 -19.19 0.27 26.78
CA MET A 715 -20.53 0.04 26.24
C MET A 715 -20.77 -1.43 25.92
N VAL A 716 -19.74 -2.15 25.41
CA VAL A 716 -19.94 -3.45 24.77
C VAL A 716 -19.19 -4.60 25.43
N LYS A 717 -18.06 -4.35 26.09
CA LYS A 717 -17.23 -5.43 26.62
C LYS A 717 -17.91 -6.14 27.77
N ARG A 718 -17.95 -7.46 27.68
CA ARG A 718 -18.44 -8.33 28.78
C ARG A 718 -17.44 -8.34 29.92
N GLU A 719 -17.90 -8.05 31.14
CA GLU A 719 -17.05 -7.98 32.36
C GLU A 719 -16.31 -9.27 32.65
N GLU A 720 -16.92 -10.41 32.32
CA GLU A 720 -16.33 -11.73 32.49
C GLU A 720 -15.33 -12.11 31.37
N SER A 721 -15.13 -11.25 30.36
CA SER A 721 -14.19 -11.54 29.30
C SER A 721 -12.75 -11.23 29.71
N ARG A 722 -11.83 -12.12 29.31
CA ARG A 722 -10.40 -11.91 29.48
C ARG A 722 -9.87 -10.85 28.54
N TYR A 723 -10.15 -11.03 27.27
CA TYR A 723 -9.96 -10.06 26.20
C TYR A 723 -11.26 -9.97 25.40
N TYR A 724 -11.43 -8.86 24.74
CA TYR A 724 -12.59 -8.58 23.93
C TYR A 724 -12.08 -7.74 22.75
N LEU A 725 -11.98 -8.35 21.57
CA LEU A 725 -11.17 -7.87 20.46
C LEU A 725 -11.98 -7.88 19.19
N THR A 726 -11.64 -6.98 18.27
CA THR A 726 -12.27 -6.89 16.95
C THR A 726 -11.85 -8.04 16.04
N GLY A 727 -12.75 -8.46 15.15
CA GLY A 727 -12.40 -9.33 14.03
C GLY A 727 -11.82 -8.49 12.91
N PRO A 728 -10.47 -8.47 12.73
CA PRO A 728 -9.81 -7.45 11.90
C PRO A 728 -10.21 -7.51 10.43
N GLY A 729 -10.19 -6.36 9.77
CA GLY A 729 -10.54 -6.17 8.38
C GLY A 729 -11.58 -5.07 8.18
N HIS A 730 -12.81 -5.41 7.85
CA HIS A 730 -13.89 -4.43 7.70
C HIS A 730 -15.18 -4.86 8.40
N GLY A 731 -15.93 -3.86 8.87
CA GLY A 731 -17.32 -3.98 9.28
C GLY A 731 -18.26 -3.78 8.09
N ILE A 732 -19.56 -3.86 8.34
CA ILE A 732 -20.60 -3.57 7.33
C ILE A 732 -21.61 -2.59 7.86
N GLN A 733 -22.23 -1.83 6.96
CA GLN A 733 -23.51 -1.16 7.18
C GLN A 733 -24.59 -1.95 6.46
N ILE A 734 -25.61 -2.41 7.17
CA ILE A 734 -26.71 -3.19 6.60
C ILE A 734 -27.47 -2.30 5.62
N GLN A 735 -27.69 -2.80 4.40
CA GLN A 735 -28.35 -2.06 3.33
C GLN A 735 -29.86 -2.40 3.21
N ASN A 736 -30.23 -3.60 3.61
CA ASN A 736 -31.60 -4.13 3.37
C ASN A 736 -32.25 -4.62 4.65
N GLY A 737 -33.59 -4.75 4.61
CA GLY A 737 -34.38 -5.31 5.70
C GLY A 737 -34.68 -4.31 6.83
N ASP A 738 -35.11 -4.86 7.98
CA ASP A 738 -35.64 -4.06 9.11
C ASP A 738 -34.50 -3.34 9.88
N HIS A 739 -33.24 -3.73 9.68
CA HIS A 739 -32.07 -3.16 10.32
C HIS A 739 -31.18 -2.38 9.35
N ALA A 740 -31.74 -1.93 8.22
CA ALA A 740 -30.99 -1.09 7.29
C ALA A 740 -30.44 0.17 7.99
N GLY A 741 -29.19 0.54 7.70
CA GLY A 741 -28.44 1.61 8.36
C GLY A 741 -27.61 1.17 9.58
N ARG A 742 -27.88 -0.03 10.15
CA ARG A 742 -27.11 -0.56 11.28
C ARG A 742 -25.66 -0.87 10.89
N LEU A 743 -24.72 -0.37 11.67
CA LEU A 743 -23.31 -0.80 11.60
C LEU A 743 -23.12 -2.09 12.38
N VAL A 744 -22.36 -3.03 11.81
CA VAL A 744 -22.07 -4.32 12.44
C VAL A 744 -20.59 -4.64 12.34
N VAL A 745 -19.97 -4.93 13.50
CA VAL A 745 -18.54 -5.26 13.62
C VAL A 745 -18.39 -6.58 14.36
N PRO A 746 -17.66 -7.56 13.79
CA PRO A 746 -17.43 -8.83 14.47
C PRO A 746 -16.41 -8.68 15.61
N ILE A 747 -16.64 -9.47 16.67
CA ILE A 747 -15.82 -9.49 17.88
C ILE A 747 -15.47 -10.93 18.22
N TYR A 748 -14.26 -11.12 18.75
CA TYR A 748 -13.90 -12.38 19.41
C TYR A 748 -13.37 -12.15 20.81
N TYR A 749 -13.66 -13.07 21.71
CA TYR A 749 -13.30 -12.93 23.11
C TYR A 749 -13.13 -14.29 23.79
N GLN A 750 -12.55 -14.29 24.98
CA GLN A 750 -12.44 -15.47 25.81
C GLN A 750 -12.94 -15.19 27.22
N LEU A 751 -13.78 -16.09 27.75
CA LEU A 751 -14.26 -15.99 29.11
C LEU A 751 -13.23 -16.53 30.10
N THR A 752 -13.26 -15.98 31.32
CA THR A 752 -12.58 -16.53 32.48
C THR A 752 -13.60 -17.28 33.34
N GLY A 753 -13.26 -18.46 33.79
CA GLY A 753 -14.04 -19.16 34.80
C GLY A 753 -13.85 -18.54 36.19
N GLY A 754 -14.78 -18.78 37.12
CA GLY A 754 -14.86 -18.15 38.41
C GLY A 754 -13.66 -18.33 39.37
N ASN A 755 -12.66 -19.10 39.00
CA ASN A 755 -11.38 -19.23 39.70
C ASN A 755 -10.21 -18.56 38.95
N GLY A 756 -10.48 -17.72 37.92
CA GLY A 756 -9.47 -17.12 37.07
C GLY A 756 -8.85 -18.08 36.07
N THR A 757 -9.34 -19.31 35.92
CA THR A 757 -8.91 -20.22 34.86
C THR A 757 -9.63 -19.90 33.57
N LEU A 758 -8.89 -19.98 32.46
CA LEU A 758 -9.49 -19.79 31.15
C LEU A 758 -10.49 -20.91 30.84
N THR A 759 -11.65 -20.51 30.33
CA THR A 759 -12.52 -21.46 29.63
C THR A 759 -11.86 -21.90 28.34
N SER A 760 -12.08 -23.14 27.93
CA SER A 760 -11.50 -23.63 26.69
C SER A 760 -12.11 -22.92 25.44
N GLY A 761 -11.26 -22.28 24.66
CA GLY A 761 -11.59 -21.70 23.36
C GLY A 761 -12.15 -20.27 23.38
N ALA A 762 -11.90 -19.55 22.31
CA ALA A 762 -12.47 -18.25 22.07
C ALA A 762 -13.96 -18.34 21.63
N ARG A 763 -14.68 -17.24 21.78
CA ARG A 763 -16.07 -17.07 21.38
C ARG A 763 -16.17 -15.94 20.38
N THR A 764 -17.25 -15.93 19.61
CA THR A 764 -17.54 -14.88 18.63
C THR A 764 -18.93 -14.31 18.89
N GLU A 765 -19.04 -13.02 18.71
CA GLU A 765 -20.30 -12.27 18.64
C GLU A 765 -20.10 -11.07 17.70
N VAL A 766 -21.08 -10.22 17.59
CA VAL A 766 -20.92 -8.92 16.94
C VAL A 766 -21.30 -7.80 17.88
N ILE A 767 -20.73 -6.63 17.66
CA ILE A 767 -21.25 -5.38 18.18
C ILE A 767 -21.95 -4.63 17.06
N TYR A 768 -22.96 -3.86 17.41
CA TYR A 768 -23.71 -3.09 16.43
C TYR A 768 -24.06 -1.71 16.95
N SER A 769 -24.28 -0.78 16.00
CA SER A 769 -24.73 0.59 16.27
C SER A 769 -25.87 0.95 15.34
N ASP A 770 -26.95 1.51 15.91
CA ASP A 770 -28.11 2.03 15.19
C ASP A 770 -28.10 3.56 15.05
N ASP A 771 -27.00 4.22 15.45
CA ASP A 771 -26.86 5.67 15.50
C ASP A 771 -25.52 6.19 14.96
N GLY A 772 -24.94 5.48 13.99
CA GLY A 772 -23.70 5.88 13.33
C GLY A 772 -22.46 5.84 14.23
N GLY A 773 -22.38 4.89 15.17
CA GLY A 773 -21.25 4.72 16.08
C GLY A 773 -21.30 5.61 17.32
N ASN A 774 -22.38 6.37 17.55
CA ASN A 774 -22.51 7.15 18.79
C ASN A 774 -22.67 6.25 20.01
N THR A 775 -23.48 5.20 19.87
CA THR A 775 -23.62 4.14 20.87
C THR A 775 -23.48 2.76 20.23
N TRP A 776 -22.98 1.81 21.03
CA TRP A 776 -22.79 0.44 20.60
C TRP A 776 -23.44 -0.53 21.58
N ALA A 777 -23.99 -1.59 21.05
CA ALA A 777 -24.47 -2.75 21.83
C ALA A 777 -23.81 -4.03 21.30
N HIS A 778 -23.73 -5.06 22.14
CA HIS A 778 -23.29 -6.39 21.72
C HIS A 778 -24.49 -7.30 21.47
N GLY A 779 -24.37 -8.17 20.48
CA GLY A 779 -25.31 -9.26 20.25
C GLY A 779 -25.07 -10.43 21.21
N ASP A 780 -25.82 -11.49 21.03
CA ASP A 780 -25.61 -12.74 21.74
C ASP A 780 -24.38 -13.50 21.20
N CYS A 781 -23.71 -14.19 22.10
CA CYS A 781 -22.65 -15.13 21.72
C CYS A 781 -23.19 -16.22 20.78
N LEU A 782 -22.44 -16.51 19.74
CA LEU A 782 -22.82 -17.60 18.83
C LEU A 782 -22.99 -18.92 19.58
N PRO A 783 -24.11 -19.65 19.40
CA PRO A 783 -24.38 -20.89 20.12
C PRO A 783 -23.32 -21.98 19.88
N GLY A 784 -22.94 -22.67 20.94
CA GLY A 784 -22.19 -23.95 20.83
C GLY A 784 -20.69 -23.83 20.64
N THR A 785 -20.09 -22.68 20.80
CA THR A 785 -18.67 -22.43 20.95
C THR A 785 -17.71 -22.31 19.83
N VAL A 786 -16.58 -21.74 20.21
CA VAL A 786 -15.27 -21.73 19.56
C VAL A 786 -15.33 -21.08 18.20
N GLY A 787 -15.57 -19.79 18.27
CA GLY A 787 -15.24 -18.85 17.20
C GLY A 787 -13.91 -18.19 17.49
N HIS A 788 -13.49 -17.34 16.60
CA HIS A 788 -12.30 -16.50 16.70
C HIS A 788 -12.55 -15.29 15.81
N GLU A 789 -11.50 -14.65 15.30
CA GLU A 789 -11.63 -13.64 14.25
C GLU A 789 -12.66 -14.07 13.20
N SER A 790 -13.47 -13.14 12.76
CA SER A 790 -14.60 -13.44 11.89
C SER A 790 -14.93 -12.24 11.01
N VAL A 791 -15.69 -12.48 9.96
CA VAL A 791 -16.21 -11.47 9.07
C VAL A 791 -17.68 -11.68 8.82
N VAL A 792 -18.44 -10.60 8.68
CA VAL A 792 -19.88 -10.62 8.45
C VAL A 792 -20.17 -10.12 7.03
N VAL A 793 -21.11 -10.76 6.37
CA VAL A 793 -21.68 -10.31 5.09
C VAL A 793 -23.18 -10.23 5.19
N GLU A 794 -23.77 -9.33 4.43
CA GLU A 794 -25.21 -9.22 4.27
C GLU A 794 -25.70 -10.13 3.16
N LEU A 795 -26.78 -10.86 3.40
CA LEU A 795 -27.50 -11.64 2.41
C LEU A 795 -28.57 -10.79 1.71
N PRO A 796 -29.08 -11.19 0.53
CA PRO A 796 -29.97 -10.34 -0.28
C PRO A 796 -31.25 -9.83 0.40
N ASN A 797 -31.65 -10.42 1.51
CA ASN A 797 -32.84 -10.04 2.28
C ASN A 797 -32.51 -9.26 3.58
N GLY A 798 -31.28 -8.82 3.79
CA GLY A 798 -30.87 -8.14 5.01
C GLY A 798 -30.46 -9.07 6.17
N ASN A 799 -30.62 -10.39 6.03
CA ASN A 799 -30.07 -11.33 7.00
C ASN A 799 -28.55 -11.30 6.94
N LEU A 800 -27.88 -11.66 8.04
CA LEU A 800 -26.43 -11.69 8.09
C LEU A 800 -25.89 -13.11 8.06
N GLN A 801 -24.76 -13.27 7.41
CA GLN A 801 -23.95 -14.50 7.44
C GLN A 801 -22.58 -14.16 8.02
N ILE A 802 -22.16 -14.88 9.07
CA ILE A 802 -20.83 -14.75 9.65
C ILE A 802 -19.94 -15.93 9.23
N PHE A 803 -18.69 -15.66 8.92
CA PHE A 803 -17.63 -16.64 8.65
C PHE A 803 -16.55 -16.51 9.72
N MET A 804 -16.17 -17.63 10.35
CA MET A 804 -15.27 -17.63 11.49
C MET A 804 -13.99 -18.41 11.21
N ARG A 805 -12.86 -17.86 11.61
CA ARG A 805 -11.56 -18.51 11.60
C ARG A 805 -11.61 -19.86 12.30
N ASN A 806 -11.03 -20.86 11.69
CA ASN A 806 -10.89 -22.17 12.29
C ASN A 806 -9.68 -22.23 13.23
N THR A 807 -9.90 -22.60 14.50
CA THR A 807 -8.84 -22.76 15.49
C THR A 807 -8.56 -24.23 15.83
N SER A 808 -9.24 -25.18 15.17
CA SER A 808 -9.20 -26.60 15.53
C SER A 808 -8.01 -27.39 14.96
N GLY A 809 -6.96 -26.71 14.48
CA GLY A 809 -5.77 -27.36 13.93
C GLY A 809 -5.96 -27.88 12.50
N SER A 810 -5.08 -28.77 12.05
CA SER A 810 -5.09 -29.29 10.68
C SER A 810 -6.37 -30.03 10.35
N GLY A 811 -7.06 -29.64 9.28
CA GLY A 811 -8.29 -30.27 8.77
C GLY A 811 -9.58 -29.74 9.41
N GLY A 812 -9.52 -28.71 10.25
CA GLY A 812 -10.71 -27.99 10.68
C GLY A 812 -11.36 -27.22 9.53
N LYS A 813 -12.67 -27.01 9.64
CA LYS A 813 -13.45 -26.29 8.63
C LYS A 813 -13.86 -24.93 9.16
N ILE A 814 -14.02 -23.96 8.25
CA ILE A 814 -14.59 -22.66 8.56
C ILE A 814 -15.99 -22.86 9.14
N LYS A 815 -16.29 -22.15 10.22
CA LYS A 815 -17.61 -22.14 10.82
C LYS A 815 -18.42 -20.96 10.32
N THR A 816 -19.74 -21.16 10.27
CA THR A 816 -20.67 -20.12 9.86
C THR A 816 -21.90 -20.11 10.75
N ALA A 817 -22.57 -18.97 10.82
CA ALA A 817 -23.88 -18.82 11.43
C ALA A 817 -24.68 -17.74 10.70
N THR A 818 -26.01 -17.77 10.82
CA THR A 818 -26.91 -16.78 10.22
C THR A 818 -27.63 -15.99 11.31
N SER A 819 -27.77 -14.70 11.14
CA SER A 819 -28.63 -13.84 11.94
C SER A 819 -29.81 -13.34 11.14
N LEU A 820 -31.00 -13.33 11.74
CA LEU A 820 -32.24 -12.84 11.14
C LEU A 820 -32.70 -11.49 11.74
N ASP A 821 -31.94 -10.95 12.66
CA ASP A 821 -32.25 -9.78 13.49
C ASP A 821 -31.08 -8.78 13.57
N GLY A 822 -30.31 -8.66 12.46
CA GLY A 822 -29.25 -7.68 12.37
C GLY A 822 -28.06 -7.90 13.33
N GLY A 823 -27.80 -9.15 13.72
CA GLY A 823 -26.67 -9.54 14.56
C GLY A 823 -27.00 -9.70 16.06
N GLU A 824 -28.26 -9.51 16.46
CA GLU A 824 -28.65 -9.65 17.87
C GLU A 824 -28.61 -11.11 18.32
N THR A 825 -29.11 -12.04 17.48
CA THR A 825 -29.04 -13.48 17.75
C THR A 825 -28.57 -14.27 16.53
N TRP A 826 -28.08 -15.49 16.75
CA TRP A 826 -27.48 -16.34 15.74
C TRP A 826 -28.08 -17.74 15.74
N ILE A 827 -28.37 -18.24 14.55
CA ILE A 827 -28.90 -19.57 14.28
C ILE A 827 -28.08 -20.29 13.20
N ASP A 828 -28.44 -21.54 12.90
CA ASP A 828 -27.84 -22.35 11.83
C ASP A 828 -26.29 -22.41 11.93
N VAL A 829 -25.76 -22.53 13.14
CA VAL A 829 -24.32 -22.69 13.37
C VAL A 829 -23.87 -24.00 12.71
N THR A 830 -23.07 -23.86 11.66
CA THR A 830 -22.56 -25.03 10.94
C THR A 830 -21.03 -25.12 11.01
N SER A 831 -20.51 -26.33 11.00
CA SER A 831 -19.08 -26.55 10.79
C SER A 831 -18.86 -26.97 9.32
N GLY A 832 -18.31 -26.05 8.56
CA GLY A 832 -17.88 -26.31 7.17
C GLY A 832 -18.87 -25.82 6.11
N LEU A 833 -18.34 -25.09 5.16
CA LEU A 833 -19.00 -24.62 3.95
C LEU A 833 -18.91 -25.65 2.80
N GLY A 834 -19.07 -26.92 3.08
CA GLY A 834 -18.85 -28.02 2.15
C GLY A 834 -17.41 -28.58 2.21
N ASP A 835 -17.17 -29.66 1.51
CA ASP A 835 -15.94 -30.47 1.61
C ASP A 835 -14.68 -29.78 1.06
N ASN A 836 -14.83 -28.64 0.35
CA ASN A 836 -13.74 -27.96 -0.36
C ASN A 836 -13.15 -26.76 0.39
N LEU A 837 -13.71 -26.33 1.52
CA LEU A 837 -13.23 -25.20 2.29
C LEU A 837 -12.61 -25.67 3.61
N ALA A 838 -11.45 -26.31 3.47
CA ALA A 838 -10.60 -26.60 4.63
C ALA A 838 -10.12 -25.26 5.22
N GLY A 839 -10.50 -25.00 6.46
CA GLY A 839 -10.10 -23.77 7.12
C GLY A 839 -8.65 -23.81 7.57
N THR A 840 -7.92 -22.75 7.31
CA THR A 840 -6.63 -22.48 7.92
C THR A 840 -6.82 -21.78 9.26
N ASN A 841 -5.87 -21.97 10.15
CA ASN A 841 -5.80 -21.17 11.38
C ASN A 841 -5.23 -19.78 11.06
N SER A 842 -6.00 -18.98 10.31
CA SER A 842 -5.71 -17.61 9.90
C SER A 842 -7.01 -16.82 9.78
N GLN A 843 -6.94 -15.50 9.88
CA GLN A 843 -8.06 -14.61 9.56
C GLN A 843 -8.52 -14.86 8.11
N LEU A 844 -9.74 -14.50 7.83
CA LEU A 844 -10.37 -14.59 6.54
C LEU A 844 -11.16 -13.30 6.27
N SER A 845 -11.37 -12.96 5.02
CA SER A 845 -12.19 -11.83 4.61
C SER A 845 -13.30 -12.28 3.69
N ALA A 846 -14.49 -11.72 3.83
CA ALA A 846 -15.61 -11.99 2.95
C ALA A 846 -16.34 -10.71 2.54
N LEU A 847 -16.93 -10.73 1.36
CA LEU A 847 -17.59 -9.59 0.75
C LEU A 847 -18.87 -10.05 0.03
N SER A 848 -19.99 -9.36 0.24
CA SER A 848 -21.19 -9.49 -0.61
C SER A 848 -20.98 -8.70 -1.89
N TYR A 849 -21.06 -9.39 -3.04
CA TYR A 849 -20.91 -8.75 -4.34
C TYR A 849 -22.21 -8.10 -4.78
N SER A 850 -22.16 -6.83 -5.17
CA SER A 850 -23.35 -6.05 -5.57
C SER A 850 -24.03 -6.53 -6.87
N GLY A 851 -23.25 -7.21 -7.73
CA GLY A 851 -23.69 -7.77 -8.98
C GLY A 851 -24.14 -9.22 -8.87
N THR A 852 -24.23 -9.88 -10.00
CA THR A 852 -24.57 -11.32 -10.08
C THR A 852 -23.48 -12.10 -10.81
N VAL A 853 -23.38 -13.40 -10.50
CA VAL A 853 -22.44 -14.33 -11.12
C VAL A 853 -23.22 -15.48 -11.74
N VAL A 854 -22.85 -15.86 -12.96
CA VAL A 854 -23.48 -16.96 -13.69
C VAL A 854 -22.95 -18.29 -13.17
N SER A 855 -23.85 -19.20 -12.79
CA SER A 855 -23.50 -20.55 -12.33
C SER A 855 -23.00 -21.42 -13.50
N LYS A 856 -21.87 -22.11 -13.31
CA LYS A 856 -21.40 -23.12 -14.29
C LYS A 856 -22.32 -24.37 -14.34
N LYS A 857 -23.13 -24.62 -13.31
CA LYS A 857 -23.95 -25.82 -13.19
C LYS A 857 -25.26 -25.69 -13.93
N ASP A 858 -25.88 -24.53 -13.93
CA ASP A 858 -27.22 -24.34 -14.49
C ASP A 858 -27.35 -23.13 -15.43
N GLY A 859 -26.32 -22.31 -15.56
CA GLY A 859 -26.30 -21.12 -16.43
C GLY A 859 -27.16 -19.96 -15.96
N GLN A 860 -27.70 -20.01 -14.74
CA GLN A 860 -28.46 -18.91 -14.15
C GLN A 860 -27.54 -17.93 -13.40
N ALA A 861 -27.93 -16.66 -13.33
CA ALA A 861 -27.22 -15.63 -12.57
C ALA A 861 -27.74 -15.57 -11.14
N TYR A 862 -26.83 -15.52 -10.17
CA TYR A 862 -27.13 -15.46 -8.74
C TYR A 862 -26.35 -14.35 -8.06
N PRO A 863 -26.87 -13.75 -6.97
CA PRO A 863 -26.04 -12.97 -6.05
C PRO A 863 -24.88 -13.79 -5.53
N ALA A 864 -23.79 -13.17 -5.17
CA ALA A 864 -22.57 -13.90 -4.78
C ALA A 864 -21.90 -13.33 -3.53
N VAL A 865 -21.18 -14.20 -2.85
CA VAL A 865 -20.24 -13.87 -1.77
C VAL A 865 -18.84 -14.26 -2.22
N LEU A 866 -17.89 -13.38 -2.01
CA LEU A 866 -16.47 -13.66 -2.13
C LEU A 866 -15.89 -13.99 -0.75
N LEU A 867 -14.98 -14.95 -0.68
CA LEU A 867 -14.27 -15.32 0.53
C LEU A 867 -12.78 -15.47 0.23
N SER A 868 -11.95 -14.66 0.86
CA SER A 868 -10.48 -14.75 0.76
C SER A 868 -9.90 -15.44 1.98
N MET A 869 -9.02 -16.42 1.76
CA MET A 869 -8.31 -17.13 2.83
C MET A 869 -7.12 -17.93 2.30
N ALA A 870 -6.21 -18.32 3.20
CA ALA A 870 -5.19 -19.32 2.91
C ALA A 870 -5.85 -20.72 2.76
N TYR A 871 -5.42 -21.49 1.75
CA TYR A 871 -6.00 -22.80 1.48
C TYR A 871 -5.51 -23.89 2.42
N ASN A 872 -4.24 -23.84 2.83
CA ASN A 872 -3.66 -24.92 3.61
C ASN A 872 -3.28 -24.48 5.04
N THR A 873 -2.99 -25.46 5.89
CA THR A 873 -2.72 -25.26 7.31
C THR A 873 -1.42 -24.49 7.62
N SER A 874 -0.59 -24.27 6.62
CA SER A 874 0.69 -23.57 6.76
C SER A 874 0.61 -22.08 6.41
N ARG A 875 -0.60 -21.53 6.26
CA ARG A 875 -0.81 -20.15 5.78
C ARG A 875 -0.09 -19.91 4.45
N THR A 876 -0.36 -20.76 3.48
CA THR A 876 0.11 -20.64 2.10
C THR A 876 -1.04 -20.83 1.13
N ASP A 877 -0.80 -20.55 -0.16
CA ASP A 877 -1.80 -20.74 -1.20
C ASP A 877 -3.04 -19.85 -0.97
N GLY A 878 -2.85 -18.54 -1.04
CA GLY A 878 -3.94 -17.56 -0.93
C GLY A 878 -4.95 -17.70 -2.05
N ARG A 879 -6.23 -17.75 -1.70
CA ARG A 879 -7.32 -17.96 -2.66
C ARG A 879 -8.50 -17.05 -2.39
N ILE A 880 -9.20 -16.69 -3.48
CA ILE A 880 -10.54 -16.11 -3.43
C ILE A 880 -11.53 -17.16 -3.93
N TYR A 881 -12.53 -17.48 -3.11
CA TYR A 881 -13.65 -18.33 -3.46
C TYR A 881 -14.85 -17.47 -3.81
N VAL A 882 -15.59 -17.84 -4.88
CA VAL A 882 -16.84 -17.19 -5.25
C VAL A 882 -17.99 -18.19 -5.02
N GLY A 883 -18.87 -17.83 -4.09
CA GLY A 883 -20.03 -18.61 -3.69
C GLY A 883 -21.32 -17.96 -4.17
N LEU A 884 -22.16 -18.73 -4.84
CA LEU A 884 -23.44 -18.30 -5.36
C LEU A 884 -24.52 -18.44 -4.28
N ILE A 885 -25.22 -17.35 -3.98
CA ILE A 885 -26.29 -17.33 -2.98
C ILE A 885 -27.57 -17.82 -3.64
N LYS A 886 -28.06 -18.98 -3.19
CA LYS A 886 -29.25 -19.64 -3.73
C LYS A 886 -30.33 -19.75 -2.65
N GLU A 887 -31.58 -19.50 -3.02
CA GLU A 887 -32.70 -19.72 -2.12
C GLU A 887 -32.81 -21.19 -1.74
N ASN A 888 -33.02 -21.47 -0.47
CA ASN A 888 -33.07 -22.82 0.09
C ASN A 888 -34.20 -22.94 1.13
N GLY A 889 -35.40 -22.49 0.75
CA GLY A 889 -36.60 -22.52 1.59
C GLY A 889 -36.81 -21.25 2.41
N GLN A 890 -37.50 -21.40 3.53
CA GLN A 890 -37.85 -20.30 4.43
C GLN A 890 -37.62 -20.70 5.88
N TYR A 891 -37.36 -19.71 6.73
CA TYR A 891 -37.37 -19.85 8.17
C TYR A 891 -38.78 -19.79 8.73
N ASP A 892 -38.97 -20.15 9.99
CA ASP A 892 -40.31 -20.15 10.65
C ASP A 892 -40.96 -18.75 10.71
N ASN A 893 -40.14 -17.68 10.69
CA ASN A 893 -40.62 -16.31 10.61
C ASN A 893 -41.01 -15.86 9.19
N GLY A 894 -40.89 -16.74 8.19
CA GLY A 894 -41.18 -16.46 6.79
C GLY A 894 -40.05 -15.81 6.00
N SER A 895 -38.92 -15.47 6.63
CA SER A 895 -37.74 -14.95 5.96
C SER A 895 -37.09 -15.99 5.04
N THR A 896 -36.62 -15.60 3.87
CA THR A 896 -35.95 -16.51 2.94
C THR A 896 -34.68 -17.08 3.54
N LYS A 897 -34.55 -18.40 3.49
CA LYS A 897 -33.32 -19.11 3.82
C LYS A 897 -32.45 -19.24 2.58
N TYR A 898 -31.15 -18.96 2.74
CA TYR A 898 -30.18 -19.09 1.65
C TYR A 898 -29.18 -20.22 1.92
N SER A 899 -28.60 -20.74 0.85
CA SER A 899 -27.41 -21.57 0.86
C SER A 899 -26.37 -20.93 -0.06
N ILE A 900 -25.09 -21.14 0.22
CA ILE A 900 -23.99 -20.65 -0.61
C ILE A 900 -23.35 -21.83 -1.32
N ASP A 901 -23.38 -21.80 -2.66
CA ASP A 901 -22.82 -22.84 -3.55
C ASP A 901 -21.46 -22.35 -4.08
N TRP A 902 -20.36 -22.83 -3.51
CA TRP A 902 -19.01 -22.43 -3.86
C TRP A 902 -18.57 -23.04 -5.19
N GLU A 903 -18.69 -22.28 -6.26
CA GLU A 903 -18.47 -22.79 -7.63
C GLU A 903 -17.12 -22.39 -8.22
N TYR A 904 -16.54 -21.26 -7.82
CA TYR A 904 -15.33 -20.76 -8.43
C TYR A 904 -14.24 -20.55 -7.36
N VAL A 905 -13.00 -20.77 -7.79
CA VAL A 905 -11.81 -20.57 -6.95
C VAL A 905 -10.72 -19.91 -7.77
N TYR A 906 -10.25 -18.79 -7.33
CA TYR A 906 -9.13 -18.09 -7.92
C TYR A 906 -7.91 -18.19 -7.00
N GLN A 907 -6.75 -18.53 -7.54
CA GLN A 907 -5.49 -18.63 -6.81
C GLN A 907 -4.78 -17.27 -6.88
N VAL A 908 -4.63 -16.61 -5.73
CA VAL A 908 -3.99 -15.30 -5.61
C VAL A 908 -2.47 -15.42 -5.54
N THR A 909 -1.98 -16.35 -4.73
CA THR A 909 -0.55 -16.60 -4.57
C THR A 909 -0.19 -18.01 -4.99
N GLU A 910 1.06 -18.26 -5.34
CA GLU A 910 1.55 -19.61 -5.63
C GLU A 910 1.30 -20.55 -4.44
N ALA A 911 1.12 -21.83 -4.70
CA ALA A 911 0.74 -22.83 -3.70
C ALA A 911 1.72 -22.95 -2.52
N SER A 912 2.98 -22.59 -2.70
CA SER A 912 4.02 -22.59 -1.66
C SER A 912 4.25 -21.22 -1.02
N ALA A 913 3.72 -20.16 -1.61
CA ALA A 913 3.90 -18.79 -1.12
C ALA A 913 3.05 -18.54 0.13
N LEU A 914 3.60 -17.84 1.10
CA LEU A 914 2.88 -17.48 2.31
C LEU A 914 1.73 -16.53 1.96
N PHE A 915 0.62 -16.75 2.63
CA PHE A 915 -0.57 -15.91 2.59
C PHE A 915 -1.27 -16.01 3.95
N ALA A 916 -1.64 -14.89 4.54
CA ALA A 916 -2.29 -14.92 5.85
C ALA A 916 -3.55 -14.05 5.91
N TYR A 917 -3.43 -12.85 6.43
CA TYR A 917 -4.56 -11.96 6.63
C TYR A 917 -4.88 -11.18 5.36
N SER A 918 -6.15 -10.89 5.13
CA SER A 918 -6.60 -10.11 3.97
C SER A 918 -7.84 -9.29 4.29
N SER A 919 -8.09 -8.25 3.49
CA SER A 919 -9.34 -7.51 3.50
C SER A 919 -9.79 -7.24 2.06
N LEU A 920 -11.04 -7.59 1.75
CA LEU A 920 -11.67 -7.43 0.45
C LEU A 920 -12.58 -6.20 0.43
N VAL A 921 -12.68 -5.55 -0.70
CA VAL A 921 -13.64 -4.48 -0.95
C VAL A 921 -14.13 -4.52 -2.40
N GLU A 922 -15.37 -4.14 -2.65
CA GLU A 922 -15.88 -3.91 -4.00
C GLU A 922 -15.71 -2.44 -4.36
N LEU A 923 -15.08 -2.18 -5.52
CA LEU A 923 -14.93 -0.83 -6.05
C LEU A 923 -16.19 -0.39 -6.80
N GLY A 924 -16.39 0.91 -6.96
CA GLY A 924 -17.60 1.46 -7.60
C GLY A 924 -17.83 1.06 -9.06
N ASP A 925 -16.86 0.41 -9.71
CA ASP A 925 -16.99 -0.16 -11.05
C ASP A 925 -17.15 -1.70 -11.06
N GLY A 926 -17.31 -2.31 -9.89
CA GLY A 926 -17.50 -3.75 -9.72
C GLY A 926 -16.21 -4.59 -9.73
N ARG A 927 -15.03 -3.97 -9.79
CA ARG A 927 -13.76 -4.65 -9.51
C ARG A 927 -13.67 -4.95 -8.01
N ILE A 928 -12.89 -5.94 -7.68
CA ILE A 928 -12.62 -6.35 -6.30
C ILE A 928 -11.21 -5.96 -5.92
N GLY A 929 -11.08 -5.07 -4.96
CA GLY A 929 -9.81 -4.73 -4.33
C GLY A 929 -9.51 -5.68 -3.18
N MET A 930 -8.26 -6.06 -3.00
CA MET A 930 -7.81 -6.88 -1.88
C MET A 930 -6.46 -6.40 -1.38
N ILE A 931 -6.38 -6.10 -0.09
CA ILE A 931 -5.13 -5.93 0.64
C ILE A 931 -4.83 -7.21 1.41
N TYR A 932 -3.55 -7.66 1.45
CA TYR A 932 -3.23 -8.93 2.07
C TYR A 932 -1.76 -9.07 2.49
N GLU A 933 -1.53 -9.90 3.52
CA GLU A 933 -0.22 -10.37 3.95
C GLU A 933 0.22 -11.53 3.05
N ALA A 934 1.38 -11.42 2.43
CA ALA A 934 1.98 -12.51 1.66
C ALA A 934 3.49 -12.46 1.70
N SER A 935 4.10 -13.56 1.30
CA SER A 935 5.54 -13.62 1.04
C SER A 935 5.81 -14.58 -0.10
N PRO A 936 6.63 -14.20 -1.05
CA PRO A 936 7.09 -15.11 -2.10
C PRO A 936 8.03 -16.21 -1.57
N THR A 937 8.51 -16.04 -0.34
CA THR A 937 9.36 -17.02 0.35
C THR A 937 8.58 -17.74 1.45
N THR A 938 9.15 -18.80 2.01
CA THR A 938 8.61 -19.47 3.19
C THR A 938 8.98 -18.77 4.51
N SER A 939 9.65 -17.62 4.44
CA SER A 939 10.04 -16.82 5.59
C SER A 939 8.99 -15.75 5.90
N TRP A 940 8.35 -15.87 7.04
CA TRP A 940 7.43 -14.85 7.52
C TRP A 940 8.10 -13.50 7.75
N ALA A 941 9.30 -13.50 8.32
CA ALA A 941 10.02 -12.26 8.62
C ALA A 941 10.33 -11.44 7.34
N ASP A 942 10.57 -12.10 6.23
CA ASP A 942 10.81 -11.41 4.95
C ASP A 942 9.49 -10.94 4.31
N GLY A 943 8.40 -11.72 4.45
CA GLY A 943 7.11 -11.38 3.85
C GLY A 943 6.37 -10.25 4.54
N LEU A 944 6.47 -10.19 5.87
CA LEU A 944 5.76 -9.17 6.66
C LEU A 944 6.39 -7.76 6.58
N ARG A 945 7.43 -7.57 5.79
CA ARG A 945 7.97 -6.24 5.46
C ARG A 945 7.13 -5.48 4.44
N TYR A 946 6.13 -6.15 3.85
CA TYR A 946 5.32 -5.63 2.75
C TYR A 946 3.87 -6.03 2.91
N MET A 947 2.97 -5.11 2.56
CA MET A 947 1.54 -5.35 2.45
C MET A 947 1.14 -5.16 1.00
N TYR A 948 0.52 -6.17 0.41
CA TYR A 948 0.17 -6.21 -1.00
C TYR A 948 -1.25 -5.72 -1.25
N TYR A 949 -1.47 -5.06 -2.37
CA TYR A 949 -2.79 -4.69 -2.86
C TYR A 949 -2.94 -5.08 -4.32
N GLU A 950 -4.04 -5.73 -4.67
CA GLU A 950 -4.39 -6.12 -6.03
C GLU A 950 -5.88 -5.85 -6.32
N GLU A 951 -6.20 -5.71 -7.59
CA GLU A 951 -7.56 -5.57 -8.08
C GLU A 951 -7.88 -6.67 -9.07
N PHE A 952 -9.08 -7.22 -8.97
CA PHE A 952 -9.57 -8.34 -9.78
C PHE A 952 -10.91 -7.98 -10.40
N THR A 953 -11.12 -8.37 -11.63
CA THR A 953 -12.45 -8.37 -12.24
C THR A 953 -13.20 -9.66 -11.88
N MET A 954 -14.52 -9.61 -11.81
CA MET A 954 -15.32 -10.82 -11.59
C MET A 954 -15.10 -11.86 -12.70
N SER A 955 -14.82 -11.40 -13.92
CA SER A 955 -14.48 -12.30 -15.04
C SER A 955 -13.20 -13.09 -14.78
N GLU A 956 -12.16 -12.49 -14.20
CA GLU A 956 -10.93 -13.19 -13.81
C GLU A 956 -11.18 -14.17 -12.69
N LEU A 957 -11.93 -13.79 -11.66
CA LEU A 957 -12.25 -14.64 -10.52
C LEU A 957 -13.09 -15.87 -10.91
N THR A 958 -13.81 -15.80 -12.02
CA THR A 958 -14.71 -16.87 -12.51
C THR A 958 -14.24 -17.54 -13.79
N ALA A 959 -13.04 -17.27 -14.27
CA ALA A 959 -12.51 -17.79 -15.53
C ALA A 959 -12.22 -19.30 -15.53
N ASN A 960 -12.16 -19.97 -14.36
CA ASN A 960 -11.81 -21.39 -14.19
C ASN A 960 -13.02 -22.31 -14.00
#